data_70d5b3bb23c4ad756eb31fbd6a24f8bd
#
_entry.id   70d5b3bb23c4ad756eb31fbd6a24f8bd
#
_cell.length_a   1.000
_cell.length_b   1.000
_cell.length_c   1.000
_cell.angle_alpha   90.00
_cell.angle_beta   90.00
_cell.angle_gamma   90.00
#
_symmetry.space_group_name_H-M   'P 1'
#
loop_
_entity.id
_entity.type
_entity.pdbx_description
1 polymer ?
#
loop_
_entity_poly.entity_id
_entity_poly.type
_entity_poly.pdbx_seq_one_letter_code
_entity_poly.pdbx_strand_id
1 'polypeptide(L)'
;MQKQNCNLPIGRKNSLSRVSKVTCGLLFCLTTCAFAVDGKVNMGSNGVDDKKVVPLVGTTKTKLDGVNQEGFKVKGQVSDNVGPLPGVNVMVKGTMTGVITDMDGNFEIVAPYSKATLVFSYVGYQPKEVSLKGERIVNVKMVEDAKALEEVVVVGYTTQRKATITGSVATITTKDLKQSPTANLTNALAGRMPGLMANQFSGGEPGVDGADLRIRGASTYGDQTPIFIIDGVERDDMAYLAPEEIETFTILKDASATAAYGIRGANGVVVITTKRGQASEKPSVSFKASVGTNSPAKFPEYLGSAQYAELYNEARMNMGVDPSSPDLFSTNVIEDFKNGKGYNWDYFDYAFKPGIQQDYSLSVRGGSERARYYVMANYYKQDGNYKHTDMADYSTQAVFQRYNFRANVDVDITKNFYVKVDLGARITDRNAPGTTASRVVSIANTQPPHLPITLQDNGNAANETYALNNPKGMLYGDQQHRYNILGELSRTGYLNEKKTFLNGTFSIGHKLDFITKGLKVEGSISYDAKEGRWIRRVLETRQDGYANYGRYATFQPDESVYGSYYLHSTEPYAGAYRLGNPWYSTDETISNGFSHNAAENKTYYQLKLDYQREFDRHNVSAMVLFNRSSRAYDNRVEYRYQGISGRATYAYDNKYLTEFNIGYNGSENFAPGNRYGVFPAGSIGWVISREAFMKGTEKWLDNLKLRASFGLVGSDKISDNNDDRFAYLQFFQGGDGYSFGFNEFGSGYDGLKEGNFANPNLTWEKARKTNVGFDATLFNGKLTIAADYFREHRYDIITTLSDGDKMGYPDIVGKDAPFVNSGIVDNQGIDFELGWNSTIGKDFRYYIKPNFT
;
A
#
# COMPACT_ATOMS: atom_id res chain seq x y z
N MET A 1 -33.26 -56.45 -0.35
CA MET A 1 -33.77 -56.75 0.98
C MET A 1 -32.77 -56.25 2.01
N GLN A 2 -33.28 -55.57 3.02
CA GLN A 2 -32.67 -54.98 4.24
C GLN A 2 -31.88 -53.67 4.07
N LYS A 3 -32.61 -52.62 4.40
CA LYS A 3 -32.12 -51.31 4.84
C LYS A 3 -31.51 -51.44 6.23
N GLN A 4 -30.35 -50.92 6.46
CA GLN A 4 -29.91 -50.54 7.79
C GLN A 4 -29.65 -49.04 7.83
N ASN A 5 -30.50 -48.34 8.59
CA ASN A 5 -30.35 -46.97 8.99
C ASN A 5 -29.22 -46.87 10.04
N CYS A 6 -28.22 -46.05 9.81
CA CYS A 6 -27.34 -45.53 10.87
C CYS A 6 -27.63 -44.07 11.06
N ASN A 7 -28.37 -43.75 12.12
CA ASN A 7 -28.50 -42.40 12.68
C ASN A 7 -27.24 -42.07 13.47
N LEU A 8 -26.55 -41.05 13.10
CA LEU A 8 -25.56 -40.37 13.95
C LEU A 8 -26.03 -38.94 14.25
N PRO A 9 -25.97 -38.51 15.51
CA PRO A 9 -26.56 -37.23 15.91
C PRO A 9 -25.70 -36.03 15.47
N ILE A 10 -26.34 -35.13 14.76
CA ILE A 10 -25.78 -33.79 14.41
C ILE A 10 -25.85 -32.93 15.65
N GLY A 11 -24.70 -32.76 16.30
CA GLY A 11 -24.50 -31.81 17.38
C GLY A 11 -23.36 -30.83 17.03
N ARG A 12 -23.56 -29.94 16.06
CA ARG A 12 -22.66 -28.79 15.86
C ARG A 12 -23.32 -27.54 16.42
N LYS A 13 -23.01 -27.23 17.67
CA LYS A 13 -23.25 -25.89 18.23
C LYS A 13 -22.24 -24.91 17.67
N ASN A 14 -22.74 -23.86 17.04
CA ASN A 14 -22.07 -22.76 16.43
C ASN A 14 -20.99 -22.13 17.32
N SER A 15 -19.72 -22.30 16.96
CA SER A 15 -18.58 -21.56 17.53
C SER A 15 -18.46 -20.13 16.99
N LEU A 16 -19.13 -19.79 15.91
CA LEU A 16 -19.16 -18.46 15.28
C LEU A 16 -19.85 -17.38 16.13
N SER A 17 -20.74 -17.77 17.07
CA SER A 17 -21.43 -16.79 17.92
C SER A 17 -20.56 -16.21 19.05
N ARG A 18 -19.44 -16.85 19.41
CA ARG A 18 -18.56 -16.36 20.48
C ARG A 18 -17.54 -15.31 20.01
N VAL A 19 -17.01 -15.43 18.82
CA VAL A 19 -16.05 -14.45 18.26
C VAL A 19 -16.76 -13.14 17.95
N SER A 20 -17.96 -13.18 17.36
CA SER A 20 -18.78 -11.98 17.09
C SER A 20 -19.19 -11.23 18.37
N LYS A 21 -19.45 -11.93 19.46
CA LYS A 21 -19.84 -11.30 20.74
C LYS A 21 -18.66 -10.66 21.48
N VAL A 22 -17.46 -11.20 21.34
CA VAL A 22 -16.25 -10.60 21.95
C VAL A 22 -15.82 -9.36 21.16
N THR A 23 -15.91 -9.36 19.85
CA THR A 23 -15.56 -8.22 19.00
C THR A 23 -16.55 -7.06 19.15
N CYS A 24 -17.86 -7.34 19.24
CA CYS A 24 -18.87 -6.32 19.56
C CYS A 24 -18.74 -5.79 21.00
N GLY A 25 -18.39 -6.64 21.98
CA GLY A 25 -18.21 -6.24 23.37
C GLY A 25 -17.03 -5.29 23.58
N LEU A 26 -15.92 -5.50 22.87
CA LEU A 26 -14.76 -4.61 22.90
C LEU A 26 -15.01 -3.26 22.20
N LEU A 27 -15.76 -3.23 21.10
CA LEU A 27 -16.16 -1.98 20.44
C LEU A 27 -17.16 -1.18 21.32
N PHE A 28 -18.10 -1.86 22.01
CA PHE A 28 -19.08 -1.19 22.86
C PHE A 28 -18.50 -0.64 24.17
N CYS A 29 -17.49 -1.30 24.76
CA CYS A 29 -16.77 -0.77 25.91
C CYS A 29 -15.90 0.46 25.60
N LEU A 30 -15.39 0.60 24.38
CA LEU A 30 -14.58 1.75 23.98
C LEU A 30 -15.43 3.00 23.64
N THR A 31 -16.68 2.83 23.23
CA THR A 31 -17.59 3.95 22.96
C THR A 31 -18.23 4.50 24.23
N THR A 32 -18.35 3.72 25.31
CA THR A 32 -18.93 4.18 26.58
C THR A 32 -17.94 4.92 27.49
N CYS A 33 -16.63 4.76 27.30
CA CYS A 33 -15.63 5.53 28.08
C CYS A 33 -15.32 6.94 27.52
N ALA A 34 -15.80 7.29 26.33
CA ALA A 34 -15.53 8.59 25.71
C ALA A 34 -16.59 9.67 25.98
N PHE A 35 -17.71 9.34 26.64
CA PHE A 35 -18.83 10.27 26.88
C PHE A 35 -19.25 10.37 28.35
N ALA A 36 -18.30 10.43 29.24
CA ALA A 36 -18.56 10.79 30.65
C ALA A 36 -17.91 12.15 30.95
N VAL A 37 -18.44 13.20 30.37
CA VAL A 37 -18.27 14.58 30.90
C VAL A 37 -19.64 15.23 30.87
N ASP A 38 -20.05 15.68 32.02
CA ASP A 38 -21.30 16.28 32.43
C ASP A 38 -21.99 17.19 31.40
N GLY A 39 -23.26 16.95 31.21
CA GLY A 39 -24.17 17.84 30.53
C GLY A 39 -25.61 17.36 30.63
N LYS A 40 -26.29 17.67 31.73
CA LYS A 40 -27.74 17.50 31.84
C LYS A 40 -28.44 18.32 30.77
N VAL A 41 -29.10 17.65 29.82
CA VAL A 41 -30.15 18.23 29.00
C VAL A 41 -31.42 17.42 29.19
N ASN A 42 -32.39 18.02 29.82
CA ASN A 42 -33.75 17.57 29.93
C ASN A 42 -34.49 17.83 28.63
N MET A 43 -34.97 16.75 27.98
CA MET A 43 -36.03 16.89 26.99
C MET A 43 -37.39 16.67 27.62
N GLY A 44 -38.14 17.74 27.66
CA GLY A 44 -39.57 17.69 27.86
C GLY A 44 -40.30 18.47 26.77
N SER A 45 -41.22 17.81 26.09
CA SER A 45 -42.01 18.29 24.98
C SER A 45 -43.21 19.11 25.49
N ASN A 46 -43.65 20.02 24.63
CA ASN A 46 -45.02 20.62 24.46
C ASN A 46 -45.33 21.97 25.03
N GLY A 47 -45.79 22.82 24.15
CA GLY A 47 -46.96 23.68 24.32
C GLY A 47 -46.73 25.17 24.43
N VAL A 48 -47.12 25.83 23.39
CA VAL A 48 -47.51 27.21 23.21
C VAL A 48 -48.16 27.88 24.45
N ASP A 49 -47.73 29.05 24.93
CA ASP A 49 -48.48 30.29 24.87
C ASP A 49 -47.75 31.49 25.50
N ASP A 50 -48.19 32.63 24.98
CA ASP A 50 -47.77 33.99 25.17
C ASP A 50 -47.95 34.60 26.55
N LYS A 51 -47.14 35.63 26.80
CA LYS A 51 -47.38 36.83 27.63
C LYS A 51 -46.73 36.97 29.01
N LYS A 52 -46.09 38.12 29.03
CA LYS A 52 -45.88 39.08 30.13
C LYS A 52 -44.53 39.16 30.81
N VAL A 53 -43.91 40.25 30.45
CA VAL A 53 -42.84 41.00 31.13
C VAL A 53 -43.32 41.49 32.52
N VAL A 54 -42.48 41.31 33.53
CA VAL A 54 -42.28 42.30 34.62
C VAL A 54 -40.93 42.02 35.30
N PRO A 55 -40.15 43.07 35.61
CA PRO A 55 -38.81 42.95 36.20
C PRO A 55 -38.85 43.00 37.73
N LEU A 56 -37.92 42.28 38.37
CA LEU A 56 -37.61 42.60 39.76
C LEU A 56 -36.07 42.63 40.03
N VAL A 57 -35.71 43.82 40.41
CA VAL A 57 -34.42 44.30 40.95
C VAL A 57 -34.08 43.61 42.25
N GLY A 58 -32.79 43.25 42.40
CA GLY A 58 -32.26 42.83 43.67
C GLY A 58 -30.73 42.86 43.65
N THR A 59 -30.17 44.05 43.77
CA THR A 59 -28.73 44.32 43.93
C THR A 59 -28.25 43.94 45.30
N THR A 60 -27.18 43.09 45.35
CA THR A 60 -26.25 43.16 46.47
C THR A 60 -24.85 43.34 45.91
N LYS A 61 -24.38 44.56 45.92
CA LYS A 61 -22.98 44.93 45.64
C LYS A 61 -22.15 44.58 46.86
N THR A 62 -21.30 43.58 46.73
CA THR A 62 -20.09 43.48 47.56
C THR A 62 -18.98 44.19 46.81
N LYS A 63 -18.60 45.34 47.27
CA LYS A 63 -17.39 46.07 46.87
C LYS A 63 -16.15 45.23 47.24
N LEU A 64 -15.46 44.74 46.22
CA LEU A 64 -14.05 44.44 46.32
C LEU A 64 -13.31 45.57 45.65
N ASP A 65 -12.57 46.31 46.39
CA ASP A 65 -11.68 47.38 45.92
C ASP A 65 -10.65 46.74 44.98
N GLY A 66 -10.91 46.86 43.72
CA GLY A 66 -9.95 46.51 42.65
C GLY A 66 -8.96 47.63 42.48
N VAL A 67 -7.74 47.37 42.90
CA VAL A 67 -6.58 48.15 42.47
C VAL A 67 -6.50 48.05 40.96
N ASN A 68 -6.79 49.12 40.26
CA ASN A 68 -6.50 49.30 38.85
C ASN A 68 -4.96 49.31 38.71
N GLN A 69 -4.34 48.12 38.54
CA GLN A 69 -3.01 48.06 37.97
C GLN A 69 -3.21 48.21 36.48
N GLU A 70 -2.89 49.40 35.94
CA GLU A 70 -2.62 49.57 34.53
C GLU A 70 -1.54 48.56 34.15
N GLY A 71 -1.89 47.54 33.33
CA GLY A 71 -0.95 46.52 32.90
C GLY A 71 0.22 47.14 32.15
N PHE A 72 1.44 46.66 32.39
CA PHE A 72 2.65 47.12 31.75
C PHE A 72 2.70 46.78 30.27
N LYS A 73 2.45 47.77 29.40
CA LYS A 73 2.37 47.56 27.93
C LYS A 73 3.78 47.48 27.35
N VAL A 74 4.07 46.39 26.64
CA VAL A 74 5.35 46.09 26.02
C VAL A 74 5.17 45.89 24.52
N LYS A 75 5.99 46.53 23.70
CA LYS A 75 6.07 46.36 22.27
C LYS A 75 7.46 45.90 21.85
N GLY A 76 7.56 45.31 20.68
CA GLY A 76 8.86 44.94 20.13
C GLY A 76 8.75 44.18 18.83
N GLN A 77 9.89 43.80 18.30
CA GLN A 77 10.00 43.01 17.08
C GLN A 77 10.80 41.76 17.35
N VAL A 78 10.34 40.68 16.79
CA VAL A 78 11.03 39.40 16.77
C VAL A 78 11.62 39.15 15.37
N SER A 79 12.89 38.83 15.33
CA SER A 79 13.66 38.60 14.08
C SER A 79 14.58 37.40 14.23
N ASP A 80 15.10 36.90 13.12
CA ASP A 80 16.24 35.99 13.06
C ASP A 80 17.45 36.60 12.32
N ASN A 81 18.29 35.76 11.74
CA ASN A 81 19.45 36.19 10.92
C ASN A 81 19.05 36.62 9.48
N VAL A 82 17.82 36.34 9.06
CA VAL A 82 17.31 36.58 7.70
C VAL A 82 16.36 37.78 7.66
N GLY A 83 15.59 38.03 8.76
CA GLY A 83 14.63 39.11 8.81
C GLY A 83 13.62 39.01 9.95
N PRO A 84 12.54 39.81 9.91
CA PRO A 84 11.44 39.72 10.86
C PRO A 84 10.74 38.34 10.84
N LEU A 85 10.33 37.81 12.00
CA LEU A 85 9.67 36.55 12.15
C LEU A 85 8.16 36.72 12.45
N PRO A 86 7.27 36.52 11.47
CA PRO A 86 5.83 36.51 11.71
C PRO A 86 5.37 35.18 12.37
N GLY A 87 4.33 35.25 13.17
CA GLY A 87 3.73 34.05 13.77
C GLY A 87 4.44 33.53 15.02
N VAL A 88 5.40 34.25 15.58
CA VAL A 88 6.05 33.90 16.85
C VAL A 88 5.05 34.08 18.01
N ASN A 89 4.88 33.06 18.80
CA ASN A 89 4.08 33.12 20.02
C ASN A 89 4.88 33.79 21.14
N VAL A 90 4.36 34.92 21.66
CA VAL A 90 4.94 35.71 22.76
C VAL A 90 4.02 35.58 23.97
N MET A 91 4.48 34.93 25.02
CA MET A 91 3.68 34.70 26.24
C MET A 91 4.34 35.29 27.47
N VAL A 92 3.53 35.77 28.43
CA VAL A 92 4.04 36.15 29.75
C VAL A 92 4.18 34.88 30.57
N LYS A 93 5.40 34.58 31.03
CA LYS A 93 5.72 33.35 31.80
C LYS A 93 4.84 33.21 33.05
N GLY A 94 4.21 32.04 33.17
CA GLY A 94 3.32 31.73 34.29
C GLY A 94 1.90 32.33 34.21
N THR A 95 1.51 32.88 33.03
CA THR A 95 0.16 33.40 32.78
C THR A 95 -0.39 32.83 31.47
N MET A 96 -1.68 33.05 31.23
CA MET A 96 -2.29 32.72 29.94
C MET A 96 -2.30 33.90 28.93
N THR A 97 -1.61 35.00 29.28
CA THR A 97 -1.54 36.19 28.42
C THR A 97 -0.48 35.97 27.34
N GLY A 98 -0.89 35.93 26.08
CA GLY A 98 -0.01 35.74 24.93
C GLY A 98 -0.53 36.46 23.72
N VAL A 99 0.36 36.79 22.79
CA VAL A 99 0.08 37.39 21.47
C VAL A 99 0.96 36.71 20.41
N ILE A 100 0.59 36.83 19.15
CA ILE A 100 1.36 36.33 18.00
C ILE A 100 1.92 37.54 17.26
N THR A 101 3.17 37.45 16.78
CA THR A 101 3.79 38.51 15.96
C THR A 101 3.09 38.65 14.61
N ASP A 102 2.95 39.90 14.16
CA ASP A 102 2.39 40.24 12.84
C ASP A 102 3.35 39.90 11.67
N MET A 103 2.99 40.29 10.43
CA MET A 103 3.76 40.01 9.23
C MET A 103 5.16 40.66 9.22
N ASP A 104 5.34 41.75 9.96
CA ASP A 104 6.60 42.43 10.13
C ASP A 104 7.35 42.02 11.41
N GLY A 105 6.89 40.92 12.07
CA GLY A 105 7.48 40.39 13.28
C GLY A 105 7.19 41.23 14.55
N ASN A 106 6.31 42.24 14.48
CA ASN A 106 6.00 43.09 15.63
C ASN A 106 4.99 42.42 16.56
N PHE A 107 5.12 42.73 17.87
CA PHE A 107 4.14 42.30 18.88
C PHE A 107 3.85 43.45 19.84
N GLU A 108 2.66 43.38 20.43
CA GLU A 108 2.26 44.24 21.52
C GLU A 108 1.53 43.39 22.57
N ILE A 109 2.09 43.33 23.79
CA ILE A 109 1.57 42.53 24.91
C ILE A 109 1.47 43.34 26.16
N VAL A 110 0.43 43.06 26.98
CA VAL A 110 0.26 43.69 28.30
C VAL A 110 0.71 42.71 29.39
N ALA A 111 1.84 43.00 30.01
CA ALA A 111 2.35 42.23 31.13
C ALA A 111 1.74 42.70 32.47
N PRO A 112 1.53 41.80 33.42
CA PRO A 112 0.95 42.16 34.73
C PRO A 112 1.83 43.05 35.59
N TYR A 113 3.14 43.05 35.36
CA TYR A 113 4.12 43.89 36.09
C TYR A 113 5.39 44.14 35.27
N SER A 114 6.12 45.19 35.56
CA SER A 114 7.28 45.67 34.81
C SER A 114 8.52 44.76 34.84
N LYS A 115 8.56 43.76 35.71
CA LYS A 115 9.64 42.76 35.82
C LYS A 115 9.20 41.36 35.34
N ALA A 116 8.08 41.23 34.59
CA ALA A 116 7.62 39.97 34.01
C ALA A 116 8.67 39.43 33.04
N THR A 117 8.66 38.12 32.83
CA THR A 117 9.46 37.44 31.82
C THR A 117 8.58 37.07 30.62
N LEU A 118 8.95 37.47 29.43
CA LEU A 118 8.31 37.02 28.17
C LEU A 118 9.01 35.78 27.66
N VAL A 119 8.20 34.84 27.17
CA VAL A 119 8.66 33.60 26.51
C VAL A 119 8.32 33.71 25.05
N PHE A 120 9.32 33.67 24.19
CA PHE A 120 9.18 33.66 22.75
C PHE A 120 9.33 32.22 22.26
N SER A 121 8.34 31.69 21.55
CA SER A 121 8.38 30.35 20.98
C SER A 121 7.87 30.33 19.54
N TYR A 122 8.62 29.66 18.68
CA TYR A 122 8.29 29.48 17.28
C TYR A 122 8.78 28.12 16.79
N VAL A 123 8.04 27.50 15.89
CA VAL A 123 8.40 26.17 15.35
C VAL A 123 9.71 26.27 14.57
N GLY A 124 10.70 25.46 14.95
CA GLY A 124 12.04 25.48 14.33
C GLY A 124 13.04 26.45 14.98
N TYR A 125 12.66 27.11 16.10
CA TYR A 125 13.52 28.03 16.82
C TYR A 125 13.64 27.65 18.29
N GLN A 126 14.80 27.97 18.92
CA GLN A 126 14.99 27.78 20.35
C GLN A 126 14.09 28.75 21.12
N PRO A 127 13.28 28.27 22.09
CA PRO A 127 12.51 29.14 22.96
C PRO A 127 13.43 30.11 23.69
N LYS A 128 13.08 31.40 23.64
CA LYS A 128 13.88 32.44 24.31
C LYS A 128 13.08 33.13 25.40
N GLU A 129 13.64 33.18 26.59
CA GLU A 129 13.08 33.93 27.71
C GLU A 129 13.77 35.29 27.88
N VAL A 130 12.97 36.36 27.96
CA VAL A 130 13.47 37.71 28.14
C VAL A 130 12.76 38.37 29.34
N SER A 131 13.52 38.74 30.35
CA SER A 131 13.03 39.50 31.50
C SER A 131 12.92 40.98 31.19
N LEU A 132 11.75 41.60 31.42
CA LEU A 132 11.44 42.95 30.96
C LEU A 132 12.28 44.08 31.66
N LYS A 133 12.72 43.87 32.89
CA LYS A 133 13.52 44.82 33.69
C LYS A 133 13.00 46.28 33.66
N GLY A 134 11.72 46.48 33.32
CA GLY A 134 11.10 47.80 33.18
C GLY A 134 11.14 48.37 31.75
N GLU A 135 11.64 47.64 30.76
CA GLU A 135 11.72 48.10 29.37
C GLU A 135 10.35 47.90 28.69
N ARG A 136 9.91 48.93 27.93
CA ARG A 136 8.66 48.92 27.19
C ARG A 136 8.84 48.54 25.71
N ILE A 137 10.09 48.49 25.22
CA ILE A 137 10.45 48.10 23.89
C ILE A 137 11.46 46.95 23.99
N VAL A 138 11.10 45.77 23.47
CA VAL A 138 11.89 44.55 23.57
C VAL A 138 12.04 43.92 22.19
N ASN A 139 13.20 44.09 21.58
CA ASN A 139 13.51 43.42 20.30
C ASN A 139 14.28 42.13 20.58
N VAL A 140 13.79 41.05 19.99
CA VAL A 140 14.28 39.70 20.26
C VAL A 140 14.77 39.04 18.98
N LYS A 141 16.02 38.62 18.99
CA LYS A 141 16.59 37.80 17.92
C LYS A 141 16.49 36.33 18.35
N MET A 142 15.72 35.56 17.62
CA MET A 142 15.62 34.12 17.79
C MET A 142 16.70 33.39 17.02
N VAL A 143 17.14 32.27 17.55
CA VAL A 143 18.14 31.42 16.92
C VAL A 143 17.42 30.13 16.46
N GLU A 144 17.63 29.76 15.21
CA GLU A 144 17.11 28.48 14.71
C GLU A 144 17.59 27.33 15.60
N ASP A 145 16.67 26.47 15.99
CA ASP A 145 17.02 25.29 16.76
C ASP A 145 17.55 24.20 15.83
N ALA A 146 18.85 24.23 15.56
CA ALA A 146 19.52 23.18 14.83
C ALA A 146 19.39 21.78 15.47
N LYS A 147 18.96 21.72 16.76
CA LYS A 147 18.62 20.45 17.44
C LYS A 147 17.19 19.98 17.16
N ALA A 148 16.28 20.86 16.75
CA ALA A 148 14.90 20.49 16.45
C ALA A 148 14.75 19.67 15.14
N LEU A 149 15.81 19.51 14.38
CA LEU A 149 15.88 18.75 13.12
C LEU A 149 16.65 17.44 13.24
N GLU A 150 16.80 16.87 14.43
CA GLU A 150 17.29 15.51 14.53
C GLU A 150 16.16 14.53 14.09
N GLU A 151 16.10 14.30 12.79
CA GLU A 151 15.23 13.30 12.20
C GLU A 151 15.43 11.95 12.88
N VAL A 152 14.39 11.44 13.49
CA VAL A 152 14.39 10.16 14.21
C VAL A 152 13.74 9.12 13.32
N VAL A 153 14.41 8.01 13.12
CA VAL A 153 13.97 6.92 12.25
C VAL A 153 13.80 5.64 13.07
N VAL A 154 12.78 4.85 12.76
CA VAL A 154 12.59 3.52 13.35
C VAL A 154 13.42 2.50 12.57
N VAL A 155 14.38 1.88 13.24
CA VAL A 155 15.25 0.83 12.69
C VAL A 155 15.37 -0.28 13.72
N GLY A 156 15.13 -1.54 13.29
CA GLY A 156 15.28 -2.70 14.16
C GLY A 156 14.41 -2.63 15.44
N TYR A 157 13.12 -2.28 15.31
CA TYR A 157 12.16 -2.13 16.43
C TYR A 157 12.53 -1.05 17.47
N THR A 158 13.53 -0.23 17.21
CA THR A 158 13.97 0.87 18.07
C THR A 158 14.02 2.18 17.29
N THR A 159 13.95 3.29 18.01
CA THR A 159 14.04 4.63 17.44
C THR A 159 15.47 5.11 17.51
N GLN A 160 16.05 5.57 16.41
CA GLN A 160 17.40 6.13 16.35
C GLN A 160 17.42 7.49 15.67
N ARG A 161 18.38 8.31 16.03
CA ARG A 161 18.68 9.56 15.32
C ARG A 161 19.34 9.21 13.99
N LYS A 162 18.87 9.78 12.87
CA LYS A 162 19.44 9.54 11.53
C LYS A 162 20.96 9.75 11.48
N ALA A 163 21.46 10.71 12.23
CA ALA A 163 22.90 10.99 12.35
C ALA A 163 23.72 9.79 12.86
N THR A 164 23.16 8.96 13.74
CA THR A 164 23.86 7.81 14.36
C THR A 164 23.57 6.47 13.72
N ILE A 165 22.73 6.42 12.69
CA ILE A 165 22.46 5.17 11.94
C ILE A 165 23.69 4.83 11.09
N THR A 166 24.12 3.58 11.17
CA THR A 166 25.24 3.03 10.39
C THR A 166 24.80 2.18 9.20
N GLY A 167 23.55 1.71 9.22
CA GLY A 167 22.93 0.99 8.12
C GLY A 167 22.46 1.89 6.97
N SER A 168 22.22 1.29 5.79
CA SER A 168 21.67 1.98 4.63
C SER A 168 20.15 2.07 4.73
N VAL A 169 19.63 3.28 4.96
CA VAL A 169 18.19 3.56 5.11
C VAL A 169 17.77 4.76 4.27
N ALA A 170 16.54 4.73 3.76
CA ALA A 170 15.93 5.91 3.14
C ALA A 170 14.53 6.11 3.75
N THR A 171 14.18 7.36 4.02
CA THR A 171 12.93 7.73 4.69
C THR A 171 12.23 8.85 3.94
N ILE A 172 10.90 8.73 3.82
CA ILE A 172 10.01 9.78 3.36
C ILE A 172 8.88 10.00 4.37
N THR A 173 8.26 11.16 4.30
CA THR A 173 7.20 11.58 5.22
C THR A 173 5.83 11.59 4.55
N THR A 174 4.78 11.78 5.34
CA THR A 174 3.42 12.00 4.84
C THR A 174 3.35 13.06 3.75
N LYS A 175 4.16 14.13 3.85
CA LYS A 175 4.16 15.24 2.89
C LYS A 175 4.57 14.76 1.49
N ASP A 176 5.56 13.88 1.42
CA ASP A 176 6.04 13.32 0.16
C ASP A 176 5.02 12.36 -0.45
N LEU A 177 4.38 11.51 0.37
CA LEU A 177 3.36 10.57 -0.08
C LEU A 177 2.11 11.25 -0.63
N LYS A 178 1.71 12.39 -0.06
CA LYS A 178 0.52 13.15 -0.48
C LYS A 178 0.64 13.84 -1.84
N GLN A 179 1.83 13.91 -2.41
CA GLN A 179 2.03 14.52 -3.74
C GLN A 179 1.47 13.65 -4.88
N SER A 180 1.23 12.36 -4.65
CA SER A 180 0.66 11.43 -5.63
C SER A 180 -0.65 10.85 -5.09
N PRO A 181 -1.81 11.44 -5.43
CA PRO A 181 -3.10 10.93 -5.01
C PRO A 181 -3.44 9.67 -5.81
N THR A 182 -3.16 8.50 -5.23
CA THR A 182 -3.41 7.19 -5.84
C THR A 182 -4.29 6.33 -4.93
N ALA A 183 -5.07 5.41 -5.53
CA ALA A 183 -5.85 4.43 -4.77
C ALA A 183 -4.96 3.49 -3.97
N ASN A 184 -3.83 3.10 -4.56
CA ASN A 184 -2.87 2.18 -3.99
C ASN A 184 -1.58 2.92 -3.59
N LEU A 185 -1.21 2.83 -2.32
CA LEU A 185 -0.05 3.52 -1.78
C LEU A 185 1.26 3.11 -2.48
N THR A 186 1.37 1.87 -3.01
CA THR A 186 2.58 1.40 -3.69
C THR A 186 2.92 2.24 -4.91
N ASN A 187 1.92 2.74 -5.64
CA ASN A 187 2.12 3.61 -6.81
C ASN A 187 2.67 4.99 -6.44
N ALA A 188 2.36 5.47 -5.22
CA ALA A 188 2.88 6.75 -4.73
C ALA A 188 4.38 6.73 -4.43
N LEU A 189 5.02 5.56 -4.43
CA LEU A 189 6.42 5.37 -4.03
C LEU A 189 7.40 5.41 -5.20
N ALA A 190 6.92 5.30 -6.43
CA ALA A 190 7.77 5.28 -7.62
C ALA A 190 8.66 6.54 -7.70
N GLY A 191 9.99 6.34 -7.83
CA GLY A 191 10.97 7.40 -7.99
C GLY A 191 11.22 8.27 -6.73
N ARG A 192 10.69 7.92 -5.54
CA ARG A 192 10.80 8.75 -4.34
C ARG A 192 11.96 8.41 -3.42
N MET A 193 12.50 7.23 -3.52
CA MET A 193 13.57 6.76 -2.63
C MET A 193 14.63 5.99 -3.41
N PRO A 194 15.92 6.26 -3.16
CA PRO A 194 16.98 5.47 -3.79
C PRO A 194 16.95 4.04 -3.26
N GLY A 195 17.09 3.08 -4.15
CA GLY A 195 17.03 1.65 -3.85
C GLY A 195 15.62 1.05 -3.86
N LEU A 196 14.56 1.81 -4.06
CA LEU A 196 13.20 1.30 -4.19
C LEU A 196 12.72 1.35 -5.64
N MET A 197 12.44 0.20 -6.19
CA MET A 197 11.78 0.05 -7.48
C MET A 197 10.29 -0.22 -7.25
N ALA A 198 9.44 0.53 -7.92
CA ALA A 198 7.98 0.37 -7.89
C ALA A 198 7.49 0.31 -9.33
N ASN A 199 7.14 -0.89 -9.79
CA ASN A 199 6.71 -1.15 -11.16
C ASN A 199 5.21 -1.43 -11.19
N GLN A 200 4.47 -0.58 -11.88
CA GLN A 200 3.04 -0.74 -12.09
C GLN A 200 2.80 -1.57 -13.36
N PHE A 201 2.06 -2.68 -13.26
CA PHE A 201 1.78 -3.57 -14.39
C PHE A 201 0.34 -3.53 -14.90
N SER A 202 -0.60 -3.06 -14.11
CA SER A 202 -2.04 -3.26 -14.35
C SER A 202 -2.73 -2.12 -15.09
N GLY A 203 -2.04 -1.11 -15.54
CA GLY A 203 -2.59 -0.07 -16.43
C GLY A 203 -3.67 0.84 -15.83
N GLY A 204 -3.82 0.92 -14.51
CA GLY A 204 -4.68 1.90 -13.86
C GLY A 204 -6.10 1.43 -13.55
N GLU A 205 -6.38 0.13 -13.55
CA GLU A 205 -7.70 -0.39 -13.15
C GLU A 205 -7.97 -0.12 -11.66
N PRO A 206 -9.10 0.55 -11.31
CA PRO A 206 -9.42 0.88 -9.93
C PRO A 206 -9.40 -0.32 -8.98
N GLY A 207 -8.67 -0.19 -7.88
CA GLY A 207 -8.62 -1.17 -6.79
C GLY A 207 -7.74 -2.40 -6.99
N VAL A 208 -7.18 -2.62 -8.19
CA VAL A 208 -6.19 -3.69 -8.48
C VAL A 208 -4.87 -3.14 -9.01
N ASP A 209 -4.82 -1.85 -9.26
CA ASP A 209 -3.66 -1.15 -9.77
C ASP A 209 -2.65 -0.91 -8.65
N GLY A 210 -1.76 -1.87 -8.45
CA GLY A 210 -0.65 -1.81 -7.50
C GLY A 210 0.69 -1.90 -8.19
N ALA A 211 1.72 -1.28 -7.60
CA ALA A 211 3.08 -1.47 -8.04
C ALA A 211 3.74 -2.61 -7.26
N ASP A 212 4.45 -3.47 -7.98
CA ASP A 212 5.38 -4.42 -7.39
C ASP A 212 6.58 -3.67 -6.83
N LEU A 213 6.84 -3.91 -5.55
CA LEU A 213 7.94 -3.26 -4.85
C LEU A 213 9.13 -4.20 -4.75
N ARG A 214 10.31 -3.69 -5.13
CA ARG A 214 11.59 -4.38 -4.97
C ARG A 214 12.61 -3.42 -4.38
N ILE A 215 13.42 -3.92 -3.47
CA ILE A 215 14.51 -3.14 -2.91
C ILE A 215 15.83 -3.61 -3.53
N ARG A 216 16.49 -2.71 -4.29
CA ARG A 216 17.75 -2.96 -5.00
C ARG A 216 17.65 -4.03 -6.10
N GLY A 217 16.46 -4.21 -6.69
CA GLY A 217 16.24 -5.10 -7.82
C GLY A 217 16.00 -6.56 -7.43
N ALA A 218 16.15 -7.45 -8.40
CA ALA A 218 15.95 -8.89 -8.24
C ALA A 218 17.22 -9.56 -7.68
N SER A 219 17.06 -10.35 -6.63
CA SER A 219 18.16 -11.06 -5.99
C SER A 219 17.85 -12.53 -5.68
N THR A 220 16.67 -13.02 -6.09
CA THR A 220 16.27 -14.43 -5.99
C THR A 220 15.39 -14.82 -7.16
N TYR A 221 15.19 -16.09 -7.40
CA TYR A 221 14.24 -16.63 -8.40
C TYR A 221 12.81 -16.70 -7.87
N GLY A 222 12.63 -16.77 -6.53
CA GLY A 222 11.33 -16.80 -5.88
C GLY A 222 10.80 -15.40 -5.54
N ASP A 223 9.91 -15.31 -4.55
CA ASP A 223 9.29 -14.07 -4.10
C ASP A 223 10.33 -13.01 -3.70
N GLN A 224 10.27 -11.87 -4.37
CA GLN A 224 11.17 -10.73 -4.22
C GLN A 224 10.56 -9.60 -3.40
N THR A 225 9.33 -9.77 -2.91
CA THR A 225 8.59 -8.76 -2.15
C THR A 225 9.27 -8.47 -0.81
N PRO A 226 9.53 -7.21 -0.46
CA PRO A 226 10.02 -6.84 0.86
C PRO A 226 8.96 -7.12 1.93
N ILE A 227 9.38 -7.32 3.17
CA ILE A 227 8.43 -7.41 4.29
C ILE A 227 7.96 -6.02 4.72
N PHE A 228 6.69 -5.92 5.16
CA PHE A 228 6.10 -4.70 5.66
C PHE A 228 5.94 -4.76 7.18
N ILE A 229 6.54 -3.81 7.87
CA ILE A 229 6.41 -3.66 9.33
C ILE A 229 5.62 -2.38 9.61
N ILE A 230 4.41 -2.53 10.09
CA ILE A 230 3.52 -1.41 10.40
C ILE A 230 3.35 -1.33 11.92
N ASP A 231 3.82 -0.24 12.52
CA ASP A 231 3.83 -0.01 13.98
C ASP A 231 4.49 -1.17 14.78
N GLY A 232 5.56 -1.76 14.21
CA GLY A 232 6.31 -2.85 14.83
C GLY A 232 5.73 -4.24 14.63
N VAL A 233 4.66 -4.40 13.87
CA VAL A 233 4.03 -5.68 13.52
C VAL A 233 4.23 -5.98 12.05
N GLU A 234 4.66 -7.21 11.74
CA GLU A 234 4.75 -7.69 10.36
C GLU A 234 3.36 -7.89 9.76
N ARG A 235 3.08 -7.22 8.64
CA ARG A 235 1.83 -7.32 7.88
C ARG A 235 2.09 -7.67 6.43
N ASP A 236 1.11 -8.31 5.80
CA ASP A 236 1.29 -8.84 4.44
C ASP A 236 1.07 -7.76 3.37
N ASP A 237 0.38 -6.67 3.70
CA ASP A 237 -0.01 -5.65 2.74
C ASP A 237 -0.05 -4.25 3.38
N MET A 238 0.44 -3.27 2.62
CA MET A 238 0.36 -1.85 2.94
C MET A 238 -0.41 -1.04 1.87
N ALA A 239 -0.81 -1.68 0.77
CA ALA A 239 -1.28 -1.01 -0.46
C ALA A 239 -2.43 -0.02 -0.22
N TYR A 240 -3.30 -0.34 0.73
CA TYR A 240 -4.51 0.43 0.99
C TYR A 240 -4.43 1.31 2.24
N LEU A 241 -3.26 1.53 2.82
CA LEU A 241 -3.09 2.55 3.84
C LEU A 241 -3.36 3.94 3.24
N ALA A 242 -4.05 4.79 3.98
CA ALA A 242 -4.19 6.17 3.58
C ALA A 242 -2.89 6.95 3.89
N PRO A 243 -2.37 7.78 2.99
CA PRO A 243 -1.19 8.62 3.27
C PRO A 243 -1.33 9.45 4.54
N GLU A 244 -2.57 9.81 4.91
CA GLU A 244 -2.91 10.58 6.10
C GLU A 244 -2.63 9.85 7.42
N GLU A 245 -2.66 8.50 7.43
CA GLU A 245 -2.35 7.69 8.62
C GLU A 245 -0.85 7.67 8.92
N ILE A 246 -0.01 7.85 7.90
CA ILE A 246 1.43 7.59 7.95
C ILE A 246 2.16 8.81 8.53
N GLU A 247 3.05 8.58 9.49
CA GLU A 247 4.02 9.58 9.96
C GLU A 247 5.32 9.47 9.17
N THR A 248 5.91 8.25 9.10
CA THR A 248 7.14 7.97 8.36
C THR A 248 7.02 6.67 7.57
N PHE A 249 7.68 6.64 6.43
CA PHE A 249 7.86 5.48 5.57
C PHE A 249 9.37 5.31 5.34
N THR A 250 9.93 4.20 5.81
CA THR A 250 11.36 3.94 5.80
C THR A 250 11.66 2.61 5.12
N ILE A 251 12.63 2.57 4.23
CA ILE A 251 13.16 1.33 3.66
C ILE A 251 14.53 1.01 4.26
N LEU A 252 14.72 -0.25 4.63
CA LEU A 252 15.96 -0.80 5.15
C LEU A 252 16.54 -1.71 4.08
N LYS A 253 17.76 -1.41 3.64
CA LYS A 253 18.33 -1.97 2.42
C LYS A 253 19.47 -2.96 2.66
N ASP A 254 20.23 -2.82 3.73
CA ASP A 254 21.41 -3.64 4.05
C ASP A 254 21.17 -4.65 5.17
N ALA A 255 22.13 -5.55 5.36
CA ALA A 255 22.00 -6.61 6.35
C ALA A 255 21.94 -6.08 7.79
N SER A 256 22.70 -5.02 8.13
CA SER A 256 22.68 -4.48 9.49
C SER A 256 21.31 -3.92 9.86
N ALA A 257 20.69 -3.14 8.99
CA ALA A 257 19.37 -2.58 9.22
C ALA A 257 18.26 -3.66 9.25
N THR A 258 18.38 -4.74 8.46
CA THR A 258 17.34 -5.77 8.30
C THR A 258 17.48 -6.96 9.25
N ALA A 259 18.66 -7.27 9.78
CA ALA A 259 18.90 -8.45 10.60
C ALA A 259 18.02 -8.55 11.86
N ALA A 260 17.63 -7.41 12.44
CA ALA A 260 16.73 -7.37 13.59
C ALA A 260 15.31 -7.89 13.27
N TYR A 261 14.90 -7.87 12.00
CA TYR A 261 13.61 -8.38 11.53
C TYR A 261 13.66 -9.85 11.12
N GLY A 262 14.81 -10.48 11.28
CA GLY A 262 14.99 -11.91 11.08
C GLY A 262 15.10 -12.33 9.62
N ILE A 263 14.68 -13.55 9.35
CA ILE A 263 14.86 -14.28 8.11
C ILE A 263 14.17 -13.67 6.88
N ARG A 264 13.09 -12.96 7.08
CA ARG A 264 12.32 -12.39 5.96
C ARG A 264 12.90 -11.06 5.47
N GLY A 265 13.93 -10.54 6.16
CA GLY A 265 14.63 -9.32 5.78
C GLY A 265 15.56 -9.46 4.56
N ALA A 266 15.67 -10.64 3.94
CA ALA A 266 16.55 -10.85 2.78
C ALA A 266 16.19 -9.94 1.59
N ASN A 267 14.92 -9.72 1.32
CA ASN A 267 14.44 -8.83 0.25
C ASN A 267 14.34 -7.35 0.67
N GLY A 268 14.88 -7.01 1.86
CA GLY A 268 14.71 -5.70 2.46
C GLY A 268 13.44 -5.58 3.30
N VAL A 269 13.33 -4.47 4.02
CA VAL A 269 12.23 -4.21 4.95
C VAL A 269 11.66 -2.82 4.73
N VAL A 270 10.35 -2.74 4.64
CA VAL A 270 9.60 -1.48 4.64
C VAL A 270 9.03 -1.28 6.05
N VAL A 271 9.44 -0.22 6.71
CA VAL A 271 8.95 0.15 8.06
C VAL A 271 8.04 1.37 7.93
N ILE A 272 6.79 1.21 8.36
CA ILE A 272 5.80 2.27 8.36
C ILE A 272 5.43 2.58 9.81
N THR A 273 5.54 3.84 10.19
CA THR A 273 4.99 4.31 11.47
C THR A 273 3.74 5.14 11.21
N THR A 274 2.68 4.88 11.95
CA THR A 274 1.45 5.65 11.85
C THR A 274 1.46 6.82 12.83
N LYS A 275 0.66 7.83 12.56
CA LYS A 275 0.54 9.01 13.39
C LYS A 275 0.02 8.67 14.78
N ARG A 276 0.61 9.31 15.80
CA ARG A 276 0.21 9.16 17.21
C ARG A 276 -0.20 10.50 17.79
N GLY A 277 -0.88 10.44 18.92
CA GLY A 277 -1.25 11.61 19.69
C GLY A 277 -0.05 12.42 20.16
N GLN A 278 -0.28 13.69 20.42
CA GLN A 278 0.70 14.61 21.04
C GLN A 278 0.06 15.26 22.25
N ALA A 279 0.86 15.50 23.29
CA ALA A 279 0.41 16.31 24.40
C ALA A 279 0.22 17.75 23.92
N SER A 280 -1.01 18.25 23.97
CA SER A 280 -1.37 19.61 23.56
C SER A 280 -2.60 20.08 24.33
N GLU A 281 -2.64 21.36 24.67
CA GLU A 281 -3.79 21.96 25.36
C GLU A 281 -5.07 21.94 24.52
N LYS A 282 -4.92 22.00 23.19
CA LYS A 282 -6.05 21.96 22.24
C LYS A 282 -5.86 20.85 21.22
N PRO A 283 -6.89 20.05 20.95
CA PRO A 283 -6.85 19.09 19.86
C PRO A 283 -6.63 19.77 18.51
N SER A 284 -5.77 19.17 17.69
CA SER A 284 -5.60 19.56 16.29
C SER A 284 -6.56 18.77 15.42
N VAL A 285 -7.46 19.46 14.72
CA VAL A 285 -8.40 18.89 13.76
C VAL A 285 -7.91 19.21 12.35
N SER A 286 -7.77 18.19 11.53
CA SER A 286 -7.37 18.34 10.11
C SER A 286 -8.44 17.71 9.22
N PHE A 287 -8.96 18.50 8.31
CA PHE A 287 -9.86 18.05 7.24
C PHE A 287 -9.19 18.28 5.89
N LYS A 288 -9.26 17.27 5.02
CA LYS A 288 -8.79 17.33 3.63
C LYS A 288 -9.89 16.84 2.73
N ALA A 289 -10.15 17.57 1.65
CA ALA A 289 -11.00 17.16 0.54
C ALA A 289 -10.22 17.34 -0.76
N SER A 290 -10.24 16.34 -1.62
CA SER A 290 -9.54 16.34 -2.90
C SER A 290 -10.42 15.69 -3.95
N VAL A 291 -10.54 16.33 -5.11
CA VAL A 291 -11.22 15.83 -6.31
C VAL A 291 -10.24 15.96 -7.47
N GLY A 292 -10.14 14.93 -8.28
CA GLY A 292 -9.23 14.89 -9.41
C GLY A 292 -9.81 14.04 -10.55
N THR A 293 -9.13 14.10 -11.69
CA THR A 293 -9.42 13.27 -12.86
C THR A 293 -8.22 12.35 -13.14
N ASN A 294 -8.51 11.11 -13.52
CA ASN A 294 -7.54 10.14 -13.98
C ASN A 294 -7.73 9.94 -15.48
N SER A 295 -6.68 10.15 -16.25
CA SER A 295 -6.66 9.87 -17.68
C SER A 295 -5.48 8.97 -18.01
N PRO A 296 -5.59 8.06 -18.98
CA PRO A 296 -4.43 7.40 -19.54
C PRO A 296 -3.40 8.41 -20.02
N ALA A 297 -2.14 8.24 -19.68
CA ALA A 297 -1.07 9.18 -20.03
C ALA A 297 -0.74 9.13 -21.52
N LYS A 298 -0.83 7.92 -22.11
CA LYS A 298 -0.55 7.67 -23.52
C LYS A 298 -1.24 6.39 -23.96
N PHE A 299 -1.77 6.41 -25.18
CA PHE A 299 -2.18 5.22 -25.92
C PHE A 299 -1.21 4.98 -27.07
N PRO A 300 -1.06 3.73 -27.54
CA PRO A 300 -0.41 3.47 -28.80
C PRO A 300 -1.17 4.15 -29.94
N GLU A 301 -0.45 4.63 -30.95
CA GLU A 301 -1.03 5.17 -32.15
C GLU A 301 -1.10 4.06 -33.19
N TYR A 302 -2.28 3.82 -33.74
CA TYR A 302 -2.52 2.80 -34.76
C TYR A 302 -2.84 3.41 -36.11
N LEU A 303 -2.66 2.61 -37.15
CA LEU A 303 -2.98 3.00 -38.53
C LEU A 303 -4.49 3.13 -38.67
N GLY A 304 -4.92 4.12 -39.47
CA GLY A 304 -6.27 4.19 -39.96
C GLY A 304 -6.57 3.15 -41.07
N SER A 305 -7.85 3.01 -41.38
CA SER A 305 -8.34 1.95 -42.30
C SER A 305 -7.69 1.97 -43.68
N ALA A 306 -7.41 3.15 -44.23
CA ALA A 306 -6.74 3.27 -45.54
C ALA A 306 -5.31 2.72 -45.50
N GLN A 307 -4.51 3.17 -44.54
CA GLN A 307 -3.12 2.70 -44.38
C GLN A 307 -3.06 1.23 -44.01
N TYR A 308 -3.99 0.78 -43.15
CA TYR A 308 -4.11 -0.64 -42.83
C TYR A 308 -4.35 -1.50 -44.08
N ALA A 309 -5.29 -1.10 -44.93
CA ALA A 309 -5.63 -1.84 -46.15
C ALA A 309 -4.46 -1.86 -47.16
N GLU A 310 -3.74 -0.74 -47.31
CA GLU A 310 -2.53 -0.68 -48.14
C GLU A 310 -1.45 -1.65 -47.67
N LEU A 311 -1.10 -1.59 -46.36
CA LEU A 311 -0.07 -2.44 -45.76
C LEU A 311 -0.50 -3.93 -45.72
N TYR A 312 -1.79 -4.19 -45.49
CA TYR A 312 -2.32 -5.53 -45.54
C TYR A 312 -2.12 -6.14 -46.95
N ASN A 313 -2.48 -5.39 -48.01
CA ASN A 313 -2.29 -5.84 -49.37
C ASN A 313 -0.81 -6.07 -49.66
N GLU A 314 0.08 -5.14 -49.28
CA GLU A 314 1.52 -5.30 -49.47
C GLU A 314 2.04 -6.56 -48.76
N ALA A 315 1.65 -6.80 -47.50
CA ALA A 315 2.06 -7.99 -46.77
C ALA A 315 1.58 -9.28 -47.43
N ARG A 316 0.34 -9.30 -47.90
CA ARG A 316 -0.25 -10.47 -48.60
C ARG A 316 0.44 -10.75 -49.93
N MET A 317 0.69 -9.69 -50.72
CA MET A 317 1.43 -9.84 -51.98
C MET A 317 2.86 -10.33 -51.76
N ASN A 318 3.53 -9.83 -50.70
CA ASN A 318 4.86 -10.32 -50.31
C ASN A 318 4.85 -11.79 -49.86
N MET A 319 3.72 -12.29 -49.39
CA MET A 319 3.50 -13.73 -49.13
C MET A 319 3.15 -14.55 -50.40
N GLY A 320 3.10 -13.93 -51.59
CA GLY A 320 2.82 -14.60 -52.86
C GLY A 320 1.34 -14.63 -53.27
N VAL A 321 0.48 -13.83 -52.60
CA VAL A 321 -0.92 -13.70 -53.06
C VAL A 321 -0.97 -12.88 -54.33
N ASP A 322 -1.74 -13.39 -55.33
CA ASP A 322 -1.91 -12.70 -56.60
C ASP A 322 -2.56 -11.32 -56.41
N PRO A 323 -2.05 -10.28 -57.08
CA PRO A 323 -2.62 -8.92 -56.95
C PRO A 323 -4.11 -8.79 -57.35
N SER A 324 -4.64 -9.76 -58.09
CA SER A 324 -6.06 -9.83 -58.48
C SER A 324 -6.92 -10.65 -57.50
N SER A 325 -6.33 -11.15 -56.42
CA SER A 325 -7.07 -11.97 -55.46
C SER A 325 -8.19 -11.17 -54.75
N PRO A 326 -9.35 -11.77 -54.59
CA PRO A 326 -10.43 -11.17 -53.79
C PRO A 326 -10.11 -11.06 -52.30
N ASP A 327 -9.04 -11.70 -51.85
CA ASP A 327 -8.54 -11.58 -50.47
C ASP A 327 -7.85 -10.23 -50.19
N LEU A 328 -7.64 -9.41 -51.21
CA LEU A 328 -7.02 -8.08 -51.11
C LEU A 328 -8.10 -6.98 -51.12
N PHE A 329 -7.82 -5.91 -50.43
CA PHE A 329 -8.64 -4.70 -50.54
C PHE A 329 -8.51 -4.11 -51.96
N SER A 330 -9.64 -3.90 -52.64
CA SER A 330 -9.63 -3.26 -53.95
C SER A 330 -9.18 -1.78 -53.82
N THR A 331 -8.67 -1.25 -54.91
CA THR A 331 -8.27 0.16 -55.01
C THR A 331 -9.41 1.10 -54.65
N ASN A 332 -10.64 0.77 -55.09
CA ASN A 332 -11.83 1.57 -54.78
C ASN A 332 -12.11 1.60 -53.26
N VAL A 333 -11.99 0.48 -52.58
CA VAL A 333 -12.17 0.39 -51.12
C VAL A 333 -11.12 1.23 -50.37
N ILE A 334 -9.87 1.17 -50.83
CA ILE A 334 -8.80 1.98 -50.22
C ILE A 334 -9.04 3.48 -50.47
N GLU A 335 -9.50 3.87 -51.68
CA GLU A 335 -9.86 5.26 -51.93
C GLU A 335 -11.06 5.72 -51.13
N ASP A 336 -12.06 4.89 -50.92
CA ASP A 336 -13.20 5.19 -50.08
C ASP A 336 -12.77 5.40 -48.63
N PHE A 337 -11.86 4.58 -48.10
CA PHE A 337 -11.26 4.82 -46.80
C PHE A 337 -10.49 6.14 -46.72
N LYS A 338 -9.73 6.50 -47.75
CA LYS A 338 -9.03 7.82 -47.82
C LYS A 338 -10.01 8.99 -47.86
N ASN A 339 -11.17 8.78 -48.47
CA ASN A 339 -12.24 9.80 -48.53
C ASN A 339 -13.16 9.80 -47.30
N GLY A 340 -12.80 9.05 -46.24
CA GLY A 340 -13.56 9.02 -45.00
C GLY A 340 -14.87 8.22 -45.06
N LYS A 341 -15.04 7.37 -46.08
CA LYS A 341 -16.15 6.43 -46.13
C LYS A 341 -15.78 5.13 -45.41
N GLY A 342 -16.78 4.49 -44.79
CA GLY A 342 -16.61 3.28 -44.04
C GLY A 342 -16.16 3.51 -42.59
N TYR A 343 -15.81 2.43 -41.91
CA TYR A 343 -15.36 2.49 -40.52
C TYR A 343 -13.86 2.82 -40.43
N ASN A 344 -13.51 3.64 -39.46
CA ASN A 344 -12.12 3.97 -39.18
C ASN A 344 -12.02 4.22 -37.65
N TRP A 345 -11.98 3.12 -36.88
CA TRP A 345 -12.04 3.19 -35.43
C TRP A 345 -10.65 3.37 -34.82
N ASP A 346 -10.58 4.32 -33.87
CA ASP A 346 -9.60 4.28 -32.81
C ASP A 346 -10.26 3.58 -31.62
N TYR A 347 -9.90 2.33 -31.38
CA TYR A 347 -10.51 1.51 -30.32
C TYR A 347 -10.16 2.00 -28.93
N PHE A 348 -9.01 2.67 -28.74
CA PHE A 348 -8.69 3.27 -27.45
C PHE A 348 -9.55 4.49 -27.18
N ASP A 349 -9.71 5.39 -28.13
CA ASP A 349 -10.64 6.52 -27.97
C ASP A 349 -12.08 6.04 -27.81
N TYR A 350 -12.48 4.98 -28.50
CA TYR A 350 -13.80 4.39 -28.34
C TYR A 350 -14.04 3.82 -26.95
N ALA A 351 -13.07 3.11 -26.36
CA ALA A 351 -13.22 2.36 -25.11
C ALA A 351 -13.01 3.20 -23.86
N PHE A 352 -12.18 4.25 -23.91
CA PHE A 352 -11.69 4.93 -22.73
C PHE A 352 -12.14 6.39 -22.61
N LYS A 353 -12.28 6.84 -21.38
CA LYS A 353 -12.57 8.23 -20.99
C LYS A 353 -11.84 8.57 -19.69
N PRO A 354 -11.68 9.85 -19.34
CA PRO A 354 -11.22 10.22 -18.01
C PRO A 354 -12.17 9.72 -16.92
N GLY A 355 -11.60 9.19 -15.85
CA GLY A 355 -12.30 8.82 -14.62
C GLY A 355 -12.22 9.93 -13.57
N ILE A 356 -13.07 9.88 -12.56
CA ILE A 356 -13.08 10.84 -11.44
C ILE A 356 -12.59 10.12 -10.19
N GLN A 357 -11.76 10.82 -9.41
CA GLN A 357 -11.36 10.37 -8.08
C GLN A 357 -11.69 11.40 -7.01
N GLN A 358 -12.01 10.92 -5.82
CA GLN A 358 -12.37 11.72 -4.66
C GLN A 358 -11.68 11.15 -3.42
N ASP A 359 -11.14 12.03 -2.58
CA ASP A 359 -10.46 11.66 -1.33
C ASP A 359 -10.83 12.64 -0.22
N TYR A 360 -11.49 12.14 0.82
CA TYR A 360 -11.92 12.92 1.98
C TYR A 360 -11.33 12.33 3.24
N SER A 361 -10.63 13.13 4.02
CA SER A 361 -10.00 12.69 5.26
C SER A 361 -10.27 13.67 6.38
N LEU A 362 -10.67 13.13 7.53
CA LEU A 362 -10.83 13.86 8.78
C LEU A 362 -9.95 13.20 9.84
N SER A 363 -9.11 13.98 10.50
CA SER A 363 -8.31 13.47 11.61
C SER A 363 -8.30 14.44 12.79
N VAL A 364 -8.22 13.85 13.98
CA VAL A 364 -8.13 14.57 15.27
C VAL A 364 -6.91 14.03 15.99
N ARG A 365 -6.02 14.92 16.40
CA ARG A 365 -4.80 14.61 17.14
C ARG A 365 -4.73 15.47 18.41
N GLY A 366 -4.50 14.85 19.56
CA GLY A 366 -4.44 15.59 20.81
C GLY A 366 -4.04 14.73 21.99
N GLY A 367 -4.20 15.28 23.16
CA GLY A 367 -4.00 14.58 24.42
C GLY A 367 -3.37 15.43 25.51
N SER A 368 -3.19 14.81 26.65
CA SER A 368 -2.46 15.35 27.80
C SER A 368 -1.09 14.67 27.93
N GLU A 369 -0.32 15.03 28.93
CA GLU A 369 0.92 14.32 29.27
C GLU A 369 0.69 12.83 29.59
N ARG A 370 -0.52 12.47 30.08
CA ARG A 370 -0.85 11.10 30.47
C ARG A 370 -1.56 10.29 29.40
N ALA A 371 -2.37 10.93 28.55
CA ALA A 371 -3.14 10.23 27.52
C ALA A 371 -3.06 11.02 26.21
N ARG A 372 -2.62 10.36 25.16
CA ARG A 372 -2.46 10.94 23.83
C ARG A 372 -3.23 10.09 22.84
N TYR A 373 -3.88 10.73 21.88
CA TYR A 373 -4.70 10.04 20.89
C TYR A 373 -4.57 10.64 19.49
N TYR A 374 -4.70 9.77 18.52
CA TYR A 374 -4.89 10.11 17.12
C TYR A 374 -6.05 9.28 16.59
N VAL A 375 -7.05 9.93 16.01
CA VAL A 375 -8.20 9.28 15.37
C VAL A 375 -8.35 9.83 13.96
N MET A 376 -8.61 8.96 12.99
CA MET A 376 -8.76 9.33 11.59
C MET A 376 -9.85 8.50 10.92
N ALA A 377 -10.61 9.15 10.04
CA ALA A 377 -11.50 8.53 9.06
C ALA A 377 -11.16 9.07 7.67
N ASN A 378 -11.08 8.17 6.69
CA ASN A 378 -10.83 8.51 5.29
C ASN A 378 -11.81 7.76 4.38
N TYR A 379 -12.35 8.46 3.42
CA TYR A 379 -13.12 7.91 2.30
C TYR A 379 -12.43 8.24 0.99
N TYR A 380 -12.21 7.23 0.17
CA TYR A 380 -11.65 7.34 -1.16
C TYR A 380 -12.56 6.67 -2.17
N LYS A 381 -12.81 7.33 -3.31
CA LYS A 381 -13.53 6.77 -4.46
C LYS A 381 -12.75 7.05 -5.73
N GLN A 382 -12.66 6.06 -6.60
CA GLN A 382 -12.11 6.16 -7.95
C GLN A 382 -13.04 5.49 -8.93
N ASP A 383 -13.49 6.23 -9.92
CA ASP A 383 -14.21 5.70 -11.07
C ASP A 383 -13.21 5.25 -12.15
N GLY A 384 -13.53 4.17 -12.85
CA GLY A 384 -12.73 3.67 -13.95
C GLY A 384 -12.88 4.51 -15.22
N ASN A 385 -12.04 4.15 -16.18
CA ASN A 385 -11.86 4.92 -17.41
C ASN A 385 -12.66 4.37 -18.62
N TYR A 386 -13.59 3.42 -18.40
CA TYR A 386 -14.34 2.82 -19.50
C TYR A 386 -15.54 3.66 -19.94
N LYS A 387 -15.75 3.73 -21.25
CA LYS A 387 -17.00 4.17 -21.88
C LYS A 387 -17.99 3.00 -21.99
N HIS A 388 -19.22 3.26 -22.34
CA HIS A 388 -20.27 2.27 -22.66
C HIS A 388 -20.62 1.27 -21.54
N THR A 389 -20.40 1.63 -20.30
CA THR A 389 -20.57 0.74 -19.14
C THR A 389 -21.99 0.66 -18.58
N ASP A 390 -22.88 1.54 -19.04
CA ASP A 390 -24.26 1.66 -18.52
C ASP A 390 -25.32 1.24 -19.56
N MET A 391 -24.91 0.43 -20.55
CA MET A 391 -25.79 -0.04 -21.64
C MET A 391 -26.61 -1.28 -21.27
N ALA A 392 -26.27 -1.93 -20.16
CA ALA A 392 -27.04 -3.07 -19.61
C ALA A 392 -27.91 -2.59 -18.43
N ASP A 393 -28.73 -3.50 -17.89
CA ASP A 393 -29.55 -3.22 -16.70
C ASP A 393 -28.71 -3.12 -15.41
N TYR A 394 -27.42 -3.31 -15.53
CA TYR A 394 -26.40 -3.18 -14.50
C TYR A 394 -25.21 -2.37 -15.03
N SER A 395 -24.46 -1.75 -14.14
CA SER A 395 -23.24 -1.05 -14.52
C SER A 395 -22.05 -2.00 -14.53
N THR A 396 -21.32 -2.00 -15.64
CA THR A 396 -20.03 -2.71 -15.77
C THR A 396 -18.84 -1.79 -15.46
N GLN A 397 -19.09 -0.55 -15.03
CA GLN A 397 -18.01 0.40 -14.72
C GLN A 397 -17.13 -0.13 -13.61
N ALA A 398 -15.82 -0.04 -13.82
CA ALA A 398 -14.85 -0.26 -12.77
C ALA A 398 -14.95 0.89 -11.75
N VAL A 399 -15.31 0.59 -10.51
CA VAL A 399 -15.41 1.57 -9.42
C VAL A 399 -14.74 0.98 -8.19
N PHE A 400 -13.91 1.76 -7.55
CA PHE A 400 -13.27 1.39 -6.29
C PHE A 400 -13.63 2.38 -5.20
N GLN A 401 -14.05 1.88 -4.05
CA GLN A 401 -14.33 2.66 -2.85
C GLN A 401 -13.55 2.07 -1.68
N ARG A 402 -13.01 2.95 -0.83
CA ARG A 402 -12.27 2.56 0.37
C ARG A 402 -12.64 3.45 1.54
N TYR A 403 -12.88 2.81 2.68
CA TYR A 403 -13.13 3.45 3.96
C TYR A 403 -12.02 3.02 4.92
N ASN A 404 -11.23 3.95 5.42
CA ASN A 404 -10.20 3.70 6.41
C ASN A 404 -10.57 4.36 7.75
N PHE A 405 -10.35 3.64 8.83
CA PHE A 405 -10.46 4.14 10.20
C PHE A 405 -9.19 3.78 10.96
N ARG A 406 -8.66 4.74 11.69
CA ARG A 406 -7.49 4.55 12.56
C ARG A 406 -7.74 5.18 13.90
N ALA A 407 -7.38 4.48 14.98
CA ALA A 407 -7.35 5.03 16.35
C ALA A 407 -6.09 4.52 17.04
N ASN A 408 -5.18 5.43 17.38
CA ASN A 408 -3.96 5.15 18.12
C ASN A 408 -4.05 5.92 19.45
N VAL A 409 -3.97 5.19 20.57
CA VAL A 409 -4.10 5.74 21.91
C VAL A 409 -2.93 5.27 22.77
N ASP A 410 -2.20 6.21 23.34
CA ASP A 410 -1.10 5.97 24.28
C ASP A 410 -1.50 6.51 25.66
N VAL A 411 -1.43 5.68 26.71
CA VAL A 411 -1.78 6.05 28.09
C VAL A 411 -0.65 5.73 29.04
N ASP A 412 -0.11 6.75 29.71
CA ASP A 412 0.85 6.60 30.79
C ASP A 412 0.05 6.45 32.10
N ILE A 413 -0.21 5.21 32.54
CA ILE A 413 -0.97 4.90 33.76
C ILE A 413 -0.21 5.40 34.99
N THR A 414 1.10 5.19 34.98
CA THR A 414 2.03 5.77 35.98
C THR A 414 3.24 6.35 35.23
N LYS A 415 4.18 6.96 35.93
CA LYS A 415 5.44 7.46 35.32
C LYS A 415 6.25 6.35 34.63
N ASN A 416 6.08 5.12 35.12
CA ASN A 416 6.87 3.98 34.62
C ASN A 416 6.07 2.95 33.84
N PHE A 417 4.75 2.95 33.97
CA PHE A 417 3.86 1.95 33.36
C PHE A 417 2.95 2.60 32.33
N TYR A 418 2.95 2.08 31.12
CA TYR A 418 2.16 2.60 30.02
C TYR A 418 1.47 1.49 29.22
N VAL A 419 0.40 1.87 28.55
CA VAL A 419 -0.39 1.04 27.66
C VAL A 419 -0.57 1.75 26.33
N LYS A 420 -0.50 1.02 25.23
CA LYS A 420 -0.79 1.51 23.89
C LYS A 420 -1.84 0.62 23.24
N VAL A 421 -2.75 1.24 22.51
CA VAL A 421 -3.78 0.57 21.72
C VAL A 421 -3.76 1.17 20.32
N ASP A 422 -3.50 0.35 19.33
CA ASP A 422 -3.51 0.72 17.91
C ASP A 422 -4.60 -0.08 17.22
N LEU A 423 -5.61 0.60 16.69
CA LEU A 423 -6.73 0.00 15.96
C LEU A 423 -6.79 0.55 14.55
N GLY A 424 -6.94 -0.33 13.59
CA GLY A 424 -7.18 0.00 12.19
C GLY A 424 -8.32 -0.83 11.63
N ALA A 425 -9.23 -0.20 10.92
CA ALA A 425 -10.26 -0.87 10.15
C ALA A 425 -10.26 -0.32 8.73
N ARG A 426 -10.38 -1.21 7.76
CA ARG A 426 -10.41 -0.84 6.35
C ARG A 426 -11.44 -1.69 5.63
N ILE A 427 -12.30 -1.03 4.88
CA ILE A 427 -13.30 -1.68 4.03
C ILE A 427 -13.04 -1.21 2.61
N THR A 428 -12.93 -2.14 1.68
CA THR A 428 -12.88 -1.85 0.25
C THR A 428 -14.07 -2.47 -0.44
N ASP A 429 -14.64 -1.72 -1.39
CA ASP A 429 -15.73 -2.16 -2.25
C ASP A 429 -15.32 -1.86 -3.69
N ARG A 430 -15.23 -2.89 -4.52
CA ARG A 430 -14.81 -2.79 -5.90
C ARG A 430 -15.86 -3.40 -6.79
N ASN A 431 -16.35 -2.63 -7.76
CA ASN A 431 -17.07 -3.12 -8.90
C ASN A 431 -16.14 -3.16 -10.12
N ALA A 432 -16.26 -4.16 -10.96
CA ALA A 432 -15.49 -4.28 -12.20
C ALA A 432 -16.34 -4.98 -13.27
N PRO A 433 -16.06 -4.78 -14.57
CA PRO A 433 -16.69 -5.56 -15.62
C PRO A 433 -16.38 -7.05 -15.48
N GLY A 434 -17.19 -7.90 -16.10
CA GLY A 434 -16.99 -9.36 -16.14
C GLY A 434 -15.77 -9.78 -16.96
N THR A 435 -15.19 -8.86 -17.73
CA THR A 435 -13.96 -9.04 -18.50
C THR A 435 -12.76 -8.47 -17.76
N THR A 436 -11.54 -8.78 -18.23
CA THR A 436 -10.30 -8.22 -17.68
C THR A 436 -9.84 -7.00 -18.46
N ALA A 437 -9.15 -6.07 -17.79
CA ALA A 437 -8.54 -4.93 -18.46
C ALA A 437 -7.59 -5.35 -19.58
N SER A 438 -6.81 -6.42 -19.38
CA SER A 438 -5.94 -7.02 -20.39
C SER A 438 -6.71 -7.44 -21.64
N ARG A 439 -7.94 -7.98 -21.51
CA ARG A 439 -8.77 -8.36 -22.66
C ARG A 439 -9.21 -7.14 -23.45
N VAL A 440 -9.70 -6.10 -22.78
CA VAL A 440 -10.12 -4.85 -23.44
C VAL A 440 -8.96 -4.23 -24.20
N VAL A 441 -7.78 -4.13 -23.58
CA VAL A 441 -6.57 -3.60 -24.22
C VAL A 441 -6.11 -4.50 -25.37
N SER A 442 -6.16 -5.84 -25.22
CA SER A 442 -5.82 -6.77 -26.29
C SER A 442 -6.70 -6.58 -27.53
N ILE A 443 -8.00 -6.41 -27.34
CA ILE A 443 -8.92 -6.14 -28.45
C ILE A 443 -8.57 -4.81 -29.13
N ALA A 444 -8.38 -3.75 -28.33
CA ALA A 444 -8.02 -2.44 -28.85
C ALA A 444 -6.70 -2.45 -29.65
N ASN A 445 -5.74 -3.33 -29.28
CA ASN A 445 -4.46 -3.50 -29.97
C ASN A 445 -4.55 -4.36 -31.25
N THR A 446 -5.48 -5.28 -31.32
CA THR A 446 -5.45 -6.32 -32.38
C THR A 446 -6.59 -6.20 -33.38
N GLN A 447 -7.64 -5.47 -33.06
CA GLN A 447 -8.78 -5.37 -33.96
C GLN A 447 -8.52 -4.38 -35.10
N PRO A 448 -8.71 -4.78 -36.39
CA PRO A 448 -8.52 -3.89 -37.54
C PRO A 448 -9.50 -2.70 -37.52
N PRO A 449 -9.04 -1.49 -37.88
CA PRO A 449 -9.85 -0.27 -37.73
C PRO A 449 -11.06 -0.18 -38.66
N HIS A 450 -11.09 -0.95 -39.71
CA HIS A 450 -12.18 -0.98 -40.72
C HIS A 450 -13.34 -1.91 -40.34
N LEU A 451 -13.19 -2.73 -39.28
CA LEU A 451 -14.26 -3.64 -38.89
C LEU A 451 -15.35 -2.90 -38.08
N PRO A 452 -16.64 -3.20 -38.33
CA PRO A 452 -17.71 -2.58 -37.56
C PRO A 452 -17.69 -3.05 -36.09
N ILE A 453 -18.11 -2.22 -35.18
CA ILE A 453 -18.33 -2.59 -33.78
C ILE A 453 -19.74 -3.15 -33.61
N THR A 454 -20.71 -2.50 -34.24
CA THR A 454 -22.12 -2.92 -34.27
C THR A 454 -22.55 -3.16 -35.71
N LEU A 455 -23.47 -4.07 -35.90
CA LEU A 455 -24.06 -4.33 -37.20
C LEU A 455 -25.31 -3.49 -37.36
N GLN A 456 -25.45 -2.86 -38.52
CA GLN A 456 -26.67 -2.17 -38.91
C GLN A 456 -27.69 -3.17 -39.47
N ASP A 457 -28.95 -2.95 -39.16
CA ASP A 457 -30.05 -3.65 -39.79
C ASP A 457 -30.20 -3.12 -41.24
N ASN A 458 -29.96 -3.95 -42.23
CA ASN A 458 -30.08 -3.63 -43.66
C ASN A 458 -31.45 -4.01 -44.25
N GLY A 459 -32.45 -4.31 -43.39
CA GLY A 459 -33.79 -4.70 -43.81
C GLY A 459 -33.88 -6.15 -44.35
N ASN A 460 -32.87 -6.98 -44.13
CA ASN A 460 -32.91 -8.40 -44.41
C ASN A 460 -33.77 -9.12 -43.38
N ALA A 461 -34.73 -9.96 -43.78
CA ALA A 461 -35.63 -10.68 -42.89
C ALA A 461 -34.89 -11.55 -41.85
N ALA A 462 -33.70 -12.04 -42.17
CA ALA A 462 -32.83 -12.75 -41.21
C ALA A 462 -32.29 -11.80 -40.14
N ASN A 463 -31.97 -10.55 -40.50
CA ASN A 463 -31.53 -9.52 -39.57
C ASN A 463 -32.65 -9.03 -38.63
N GLU A 464 -33.89 -8.89 -39.15
CA GLU A 464 -35.06 -8.54 -38.37
C GLU A 464 -35.35 -9.60 -37.30
N THR A 465 -35.29 -10.89 -37.66
CA THR A 465 -35.44 -11.97 -36.67
C THR A 465 -34.32 -11.96 -35.65
N TYR A 466 -33.09 -11.63 -36.05
CA TYR A 466 -31.96 -11.53 -35.16
C TYR A 466 -32.09 -10.28 -34.24
N ALA A 467 -32.49 -9.14 -34.79
CA ALA A 467 -32.70 -7.90 -34.02
C ALA A 467 -33.83 -8.04 -32.99
N LEU A 468 -34.95 -8.72 -33.33
CA LEU A 468 -36.03 -9.04 -32.40
C LEU A 468 -35.58 -9.88 -31.20
N ASN A 469 -34.66 -10.79 -31.45
CA ASN A 469 -34.07 -11.64 -30.40
C ASN A 469 -32.89 -10.98 -29.68
N ASN A 470 -32.46 -9.79 -30.09
CA ASN A 470 -31.30 -9.09 -29.51
C ASN A 470 -31.58 -7.59 -29.38
N PRO A 471 -32.50 -7.18 -28.51
CA PRO A 471 -32.96 -5.79 -28.39
C PRO A 471 -31.87 -4.79 -28.00
N LYS A 472 -30.71 -5.25 -27.54
CA LYS A 472 -29.55 -4.42 -27.20
C LYS A 472 -28.62 -4.14 -28.41
N GLY A 473 -29.04 -4.50 -29.62
CA GLY A 473 -28.27 -4.34 -30.86
C GLY A 473 -27.35 -5.52 -31.17
N MET A 474 -27.02 -5.69 -32.44
CA MET A 474 -26.14 -6.73 -32.93
C MET A 474 -24.68 -6.30 -32.81
N LEU A 475 -23.83 -7.16 -32.32
CA LEU A 475 -22.38 -6.96 -32.25
C LEU A 475 -21.69 -7.71 -33.39
N TYR A 476 -20.66 -7.08 -33.94
CA TYR A 476 -19.83 -7.73 -34.94
C TYR A 476 -18.89 -8.75 -34.28
N GLY A 477 -18.69 -9.88 -34.95
CA GLY A 477 -17.67 -10.87 -34.61
C GLY A 477 -17.49 -11.85 -35.81
N ASP A 478 -16.27 -12.33 -35.93
CA ASP A 478 -15.93 -13.33 -36.95
C ASP A 478 -15.03 -14.43 -36.37
N GLN A 479 -14.60 -15.36 -37.20
CA GLN A 479 -13.76 -16.47 -36.77
C GLN A 479 -12.40 -16.04 -36.21
N GLN A 480 -11.84 -14.92 -36.69
CA GLN A 480 -10.56 -14.37 -36.25
C GLN A 480 -10.75 -13.39 -35.07
N HIS A 481 -11.82 -12.59 -35.09
CA HIS A 481 -12.14 -11.57 -34.11
C HIS A 481 -13.36 -11.99 -33.27
N ARG A 482 -13.12 -12.94 -32.35
CA ARG A 482 -14.15 -13.59 -31.52
C ARG A 482 -14.71 -12.73 -30.40
N TYR A 483 -14.07 -11.63 -30.10
CA TYR A 483 -14.42 -10.71 -29.02
C TYR A 483 -14.73 -9.34 -29.60
N ASN A 484 -15.78 -8.71 -29.07
CA ASN A 484 -16.19 -7.38 -29.47
C ASN A 484 -15.99 -6.40 -28.34
N ILE A 485 -15.35 -5.26 -28.60
CA ILE A 485 -14.97 -4.29 -27.57
C ILE A 485 -16.20 -3.73 -26.83
N LEU A 486 -17.30 -3.44 -27.52
CA LEU A 486 -18.55 -2.97 -26.89
C LEU A 486 -19.19 -4.09 -26.05
N GLY A 487 -19.16 -5.32 -26.54
CA GLY A 487 -19.64 -6.48 -25.83
C GLY A 487 -18.87 -6.72 -24.54
N GLU A 488 -17.55 -6.65 -24.61
CA GLU A 488 -16.69 -6.78 -23.41
C GLU A 488 -16.97 -5.67 -22.39
N LEU A 489 -17.12 -4.42 -22.83
CA LEU A 489 -17.37 -3.29 -21.94
C LEU A 489 -18.77 -3.28 -21.33
N SER A 490 -19.79 -3.81 -22.02
CA SER A 490 -21.19 -3.61 -21.63
C SER A 490 -21.99 -4.87 -21.32
N ARG A 491 -21.56 -6.05 -21.80
CA ARG A 491 -22.40 -7.27 -21.76
C ARG A 491 -21.77 -8.47 -21.06
N THR A 492 -20.57 -8.37 -20.55
CA THR A 492 -19.88 -9.49 -19.86
C THR A 492 -20.34 -9.74 -18.44
N GLY A 493 -21.21 -8.90 -17.92
CA GLY A 493 -21.61 -8.94 -16.52
C GLY A 493 -20.70 -8.11 -15.62
N TYR A 494 -20.64 -8.44 -14.35
CA TYR A 494 -19.86 -7.69 -13.37
C TYR A 494 -19.28 -8.58 -12.27
N LEU A 495 -18.21 -8.06 -11.67
CA LEU A 495 -17.58 -8.58 -10.46
C LEU A 495 -17.71 -7.53 -9.36
N ASN A 496 -18.37 -7.86 -8.26
CA ASN A 496 -18.38 -7.02 -7.04
C ASN A 496 -17.57 -7.72 -5.95
N GLU A 497 -16.50 -7.07 -5.51
CA GLU A 497 -15.58 -7.56 -4.49
C GLU A 497 -15.59 -6.64 -3.28
N LYS A 498 -15.86 -7.18 -2.11
CA LYS A 498 -15.81 -6.46 -0.84
C LYS A 498 -14.83 -7.13 0.10
N LYS A 499 -13.83 -6.38 0.57
CA LYS A 499 -12.83 -6.84 1.53
C LYS A 499 -12.90 -6.02 2.80
N THR A 500 -12.82 -6.67 3.93
CA THR A 500 -12.73 -6.05 5.25
C THR A 500 -11.43 -6.46 5.91
N PHE A 501 -10.69 -5.48 6.43
CA PHE A 501 -9.45 -5.70 7.17
C PHE A 501 -9.60 -5.06 8.54
N LEU A 502 -9.28 -5.79 9.58
CA LEU A 502 -9.24 -5.33 10.95
C LEU A 502 -7.85 -5.59 11.51
N ASN A 503 -7.25 -4.59 12.09
CA ASN A 503 -5.94 -4.69 12.72
C ASN A 503 -6.07 -4.16 14.14
N GLY A 504 -5.63 -4.92 15.12
CA GLY A 504 -5.60 -4.51 16.52
C GLY A 504 -4.28 -4.86 17.15
N THR A 505 -3.60 -3.89 17.76
CA THR A 505 -2.39 -4.13 18.54
C THR A 505 -2.57 -3.54 19.93
N PHE A 506 -2.35 -4.36 20.93
CA PHE A 506 -2.32 -3.96 22.33
C PHE A 506 -0.90 -4.14 22.87
N SER A 507 -0.34 -3.09 23.46
CA SER A 507 1.01 -3.12 24.03
C SER A 507 0.99 -2.61 25.47
N ILE A 508 1.79 -3.25 26.30
CA ILE A 508 1.98 -2.90 27.71
C ILE A 508 3.47 -2.78 27.98
N GLY A 509 3.89 -1.72 28.62
CA GLY A 509 5.30 -1.49 28.87
C GLY A 509 5.58 -0.95 30.25
N HIS A 510 6.75 -1.31 30.77
CA HIS A 510 7.23 -0.86 32.06
C HIS A 510 8.70 -0.39 31.98
N LYS A 511 8.96 0.82 32.48
CA LYS A 511 10.32 1.33 32.67
C LYS A 511 10.90 0.71 33.94
N LEU A 512 12.03 0.06 33.81
CA LEU A 512 12.70 -0.67 34.88
C LEU A 512 13.87 0.15 35.47
N ASP A 513 13.68 1.48 35.56
CA ASP A 513 14.70 2.42 36.04
C ASP A 513 15.15 2.11 37.50
N PHE A 514 14.35 1.34 38.23
CA PHE A 514 14.68 0.85 39.58
C PHE A 514 15.78 -0.25 39.53
N ILE A 515 15.94 -0.95 38.40
CA ILE A 515 17.04 -1.89 38.17
C ILE A 515 18.25 -1.12 37.62
N THR A 516 18.06 -0.45 36.48
CA THR A 516 19.03 0.43 35.87
C THR A 516 18.35 1.46 34.99
N LYS A 517 18.80 2.71 35.01
CA LYS A 517 18.26 3.81 34.22
C LYS A 517 18.33 3.47 32.75
N GLY A 518 17.20 3.63 32.03
CA GLY A 518 17.08 3.40 30.60
C GLY A 518 16.73 1.97 30.20
N LEU A 519 16.51 1.07 31.18
CA LEU A 519 15.97 -0.27 30.92
C LEU A 519 14.45 -0.23 30.84
N LYS A 520 13.86 -0.87 29.84
CA LYS A 520 12.40 -1.04 29.73
C LYS A 520 12.05 -2.40 29.14
N VAL A 521 10.90 -2.92 29.54
CA VAL A 521 10.28 -4.11 28.97
C VAL A 521 8.95 -3.71 28.33
N GLU A 522 8.66 -4.26 27.17
CA GLU A 522 7.39 -4.07 26.45
C GLU A 522 6.90 -5.41 25.89
N GLY A 523 5.66 -5.75 26.22
CA GLY A 523 4.97 -6.88 25.64
C GLY A 523 3.84 -6.39 24.74
N SER A 524 3.66 -7.00 23.57
CA SER A 524 2.56 -6.69 22.68
C SER A 524 1.92 -7.94 22.06
N ILE A 525 0.64 -7.83 21.81
CA ILE A 525 -0.17 -8.79 21.07
C ILE A 525 -0.88 -8.05 19.96
N SER A 526 -0.80 -8.58 18.73
CA SER A 526 -1.56 -8.09 17.60
C SER A 526 -2.44 -9.20 17.04
N TYR A 527 -3.64 -8.81 16.63
CA TYR A 527 -4.57 -9.65 15.93
C TYR A 527 -5.05 -8.92 14.68
N ASP A 528 -4.79 -9.51 13.53
CA ASP A 528 -5.22 -9.02 12.23
C ASP A 528 -6.22 -10.01 11.65
N ALA A 529 -7.32 -9.52 11.12
CA ALA A 529 -8.35 -10.31 10.44
C ALA A 529 -8.63 -9.71 9.05
N LYS A 530 -8.71 -10.58 8.07
CA LYS A 530 -9.06 -10.23 6.70
C LYS A 530 -10.19 -11.14 6.25
N GLU A 531 -11.24 -10.54 5.75
CA GLU A 531 -12.38 -11.24 5.16
C GLU A 531 -12.65 -10.66 3.78
N GLY A 532 -12.84 -11.51 2.80
CA GLY A 532 -13.21 -11.13 1.45
C GLY A 532 -14.50 -11.84 1.01
N ARG A 533 -15.37 -11.08 0.39
CA ARG A 533 -16.56 -11.58 -0.29
C ARG A 533 -16.58 -11.03 -1.70
N TRP A 534 -16.81 -11.89 -2.69
CA TRP A 534 -17.05 -11.47 -4.05
C TRP A 534 -18.28 -12.13 -4.65
N ILE A 535 -18.96 -11.37 -5.47
CA ILE A 535 -20.09 -11.82 -6.28
C ILE A 535 -19.66 -11.65 -7.72
N ARG A 536 -19.58 -12.73 -8.44
CA ARG A 536 -19.26 -12.74 -9.86
C ARG A 536 -20.52 -13.10 -10.63
N ARG A 537 -20.99 -12.18 -11.45
CA ARG A 537 -22.09 -12.38 -12.40
C ARG A 537 -21.57 -12.11 -13.80
N VAL A 538 -20.94 -13.09 -14.39
CA VAL A 538 -20.31 -12.97 -15.69
C VAL A 538 -20.87 -13.98 -16.66
N LEU A 539 -20.92 -13.58 -17.92
CA LEU A 539 -21.17 -14.51 -19.03
C LEU A 539 -19.90 -15.31 -19.28
N GLU A 540 -19.99 -16.60 -19.19
CA GLU A 540 -18.84 -17.47 -19.44
C GLU A 540 -18.51 -17.53 -20.92
N THR A 541 -17.22 -17.65 -21.21
CA THR A 541 -16.76 -17.95 -22.56
C THR A 541 -17.23 -19.35 -22.92
N ARG A 542 -17.77 -19.53 -24.11
CA ARG A 542 -18.20 -20.84 -24.60
C ARG A 542 -17.01 -21.78 -24.77
N GLN A 543 -17.29 -23.10 -24.78
CA GLN A 543 -16.25 -24.13 -24.99
C GLN A 543 -15.50 -24.00 -26.31
N ASP A 544 -16.13 -23.37 -27.34
CA ASP A 544 -15.51 -23.07 -28.63
C ASP A 544 -14.63 -21.80 -28.62
N GLY A 545 -14.47 -21.15 -27.46
CA GLY A 545 -13.64 -19.97 -27.26
C GLY A 545 -14.27 -18.64 -27.64
N TYR A 546 -15.55 -18.61 -28.01
CA TYR A 546 -16.26 -17.35 -28.27
C TYR A 546 -16.85 -16.74 -27.00
N ALA A 547 -16.92 -15.42 -26.98
CA ALA A 547 -17.59 -14.72 -25.89
C ALA A 547 -19.10 -14.93 -25.94
N ASN A 548 -19.73 -15.02 -24.75
CA ASN A 548 -21.14 -15.35 -24.62
C ASN A 548 -22.08 -14.15 -24.52
N TYR A 549 -21.70 -12.96 -25.00
CA TYR A 549 -22.51 -11.73 -24.92
C TYR A 549 -23.23 -11.39 -26.23
N GLY A 550 -23.07 -12.16 -27.23
CA GLY A 550 -23.72 -11.93 -28.53
C GLY A 550 -23.71 -13.16 -29.40
N ARG A 551 -24.61 -13.21 -30.37
CA ARG A 551 -24.53 -14.18 -31.44
C ARG A 551 -23.58 -13.65 -32.49
N TYR A 552 -22.57 -14.41 -32.81
CA TYR A 552 -21.77 -14.17 -33.99
C TYR A 552 -22.48 -14.79 -35.17
N ALA A 553 -22.66 -14.04 -36.24
CA ALA A 553 -23.10 -14.53 -37.50
C ALA A 553 -21.95 -14.34 -38.51
N THR A 554 -21.81 -15.21 -39.45
CA THR A 554 -20.92 -15.00 -40.57
C THR A 554 -21.57 -13.98 -41.49
N PHE A 555 -20.90 -12.89 -41.75
CA PHE A 555 -21.36 -11.83 -42.60
C PHE A 555 -20.46 -11.75 -43.83
N GLN A 556 -21.08 -11.45 -44.99
CA GLN A 556 -20.35 -11.03 -46.17
C GLN A 556 -20.49 -9.50 -46.30
N PRO A 557 -19.46 -8.80 -46.77
CA PRO A 557 -19.58 -7.42 -47.16
C PRO A 557 -20.65 -7.26 -48.24
N ASP A 558 -21.55 -6.30 -48.12
CA ASP A 558 -22.46 -5.91 -49.19
C ASP A 558 -21.72 -4.95 -50.12
N GLU A 559 -21.26 -5.45 -51.24
CA GLU A 559 -20.53 -4.65 -52.22
C GLU A 559 -21.35 -3.48 -52.80
N SER A 560 -22.70 -3.54 -52.69
CA SER A 560 -23.58 -2.49 -53.18
C SER A 560 -23.74 -1.33 -52.20
N VAL A 561 -23.53 -1.55 -50.91
CA VAL A 561 -23.62 -0.55 -49.84
C VAL A 561 -22.37 -0.56 -49.00
N TYR A 562 -21.52 0.41 -49.15
CA TYR A 562 -20.26 0.51 -48.49
C TYR A 562 -20.41 0.50 -46.98
N GLY A 563 -19.69 -0.35 -46.27
CA GLY A 563 -19.74 -0.48 -44.84
C GLY A 563 -20.95 -1.22 -44.29
N SER A 564 -21.80 -1.81 -45.13
CA SER A 564 -22.89 -2.68 -44.72
C SER A 564 -22.48 -4.16 -44.88
N TYR A 565 -23.00 -4.97 -43.99
CA TYR A 565 -22.78 -6.42 -43.95
C TYR A 565 -24.14 -7.08 -43.85
N TYR A 566 -24.37 -8.10 -44.65
CA TYR A 566 -25.57 -8.90 -44.56
C TYR A 566 -25.27 -10.29 -43.99
N LEU A 567 -26.25 -10.90 -43.38
CA LEU A 567 -26.13 -12.25 -42.86
C LEU A 567 -25.96 -13.22 -44.03
N HIS A 568 -24.77 -13.85 -44.15
CA HIS A 568 -24.47 -14.76 -45.20
C HIS A 568 -25.15 -16.12 -45.01
N SER A 569 -25.21 -16.57 -43.75
CA SER A 569 -25.79 -17.88 -43.45
C SER A 569 -26.39 -17.89 -42.07
N THR A 570 -27.58 -18.43 -41.90
CA THR A 570 -28.16 -18.75 -40.61
C THR A 570 -27.68 -20.10 -40.09
N GLU A 571 -26.98 -20.86 -40.91
CA GLU A 571 -26.36 -22.11 -40.52
C GLU A 571 -25.03 -21.82 -39.80
N PRO A 572 -24.75 -22.51 -38.74
CA PRO A 572 -23.46 -22.39 -38.08
C PRO A 572 -22.37 -22.84 -39.06
N TYR A 573 -21.29 -22.09 -39.15
CA TYR A 573 -20.04 -22.60 -39.68
C TYR A 573 -19.73 -23.91 -38.98
N ALA A 574 -19.41 -24.96 -39.75
CA ALA A 574 -19.30 -26.30 -39.22
C ALA A 574 -18.51 -26.33 -37.90
N GLY A 575 -19.24 -26.48 -36.79
CA GLY A 575 -18.71 -26.53 -35.42
C GLY A 575 -19.03 -25.34 -34.51
N ALA A 576 -19.47 -24.17 -35.00
CA ALA A 576 -19.51 -22.97 -34.18
C ALA A 576 -20.92 -22.52 -33.73
N TYR A 577 -21.98 -22.54 -34.55
CA TYR A 577 -23.24 -21.91 -34.18
C TYR A 577 -24.48 -22.62 -34.71
N ARG A 578 -25.35 -23.08 -33.80
CA ARG A 578 -26.75 -23.31 -34.16
C ARG A 578 -27.55 -22.06 -33.81
N LEU A 579 -28.08 -21.39 -34.80
CA LEU A 579 -29.11 -20.35 -34.67
C LEU A 579 -30.46 -20.89 -34.15
N GLY A 580 -30.46 -22.00 -33.47
CA GLY A 580 -31.68 -22.69 -33.01
C GLY A 580 -32.07 -22.44 -31.59
N ASN A 581 -31.19 -22.03 -30.74
CA ASN A 581 -31.53 -21.62 -29.37
C ASN A 581 -30.88 -20.30 -29.10
N PRO A 582 -31.63 -19.24 -28.74
CA PRO A 582 -31.06 -18.10 -28.09
C PRO A 582 -30.41 -18.63 -26.83
N TRP A 583 -29.10 -18.70 -26.79
CA TRP A 583 -28.35 -18.76 -25.56
C TRP A 583 -28.43 -17.39 -24.88
N TYR A 584 -29.62 -16.74 -24.96
CA TYR A 584 -30.13 -16.10 -23.81
C TYR A 584 -30.54 -17.27 -22.93
N SER A 585 -29.66 -17.70 -22.06
CA SER A 585 -30.24 -18.00 -20.82
C SER A 585 -30.75 -16.64 -20.34
N THR A 586 -32.07 -16.41 -20.43
CA THR A 586 -32.80 -15.51 -19.56
C THR A 586 -32.61 -15.94 -18.13
N ASP A 587 -32.21 -17.10 -17.87
CA ASP A 587 -31.33 -17.52 -16.80
C ASP A 587 -29.97 -16.94 -17.13
N GLU A 588 -29.70 -15.71 -16.69
CA GLU A 588 -28.39 -15.34 -16.21
C GLU A 588 -27.97 -16.54 -15.37
N THR A 589 -27.26 -17.50 -15.94
CA THR A 589 -26.55 -18.49 -15.16
C THR A 589 -25.45 -17.68 -14.54
N ILE A 590 -25.89 -16.97 -13.54
CA ILE A 590 -25.10 -16.48 -12.47
C ILE A 590 -24.35 -17.74 -12.09
N SER A 591 -23.12 -17.90 -12.57
CA SER A 591 -22.23 -18.76 -11.87
C SER A 591 -22.15 -18.08 -10.50
N ASN A 592 -23.02 -18.54 -9.61
CA ASN A 592 -23.03 -18.14 -8.22
C ASN A 592 -21.73 -18.69 -7.61
N GLY A 593 -20.61 -18.20 -8.14
CA GLY A 593 -19.33 -18.32 -7.52
C GLY A 593 -19.36 -17.49 -6.25
N PHE A 594 -20.11 -17.97 -5.28
CA PHE A 594 -19.95 -17.59 -3.90
C PHE A 594 -18.64 -18.22 -3.45
N SER A 595 -17.54 -17.55 -3.72
CA SER A 595 -16.34 -17.82 -3.00
C SER A 595 -16.28 -16.82 -1.85
N HIS A 596 -16.47 -17.33 -0.67
CA HIS A 596 -15.87 -16.70 0.49
C HIS A 596 -14.37 -16.86 0.26
N ASN A 597 -13.67 -15.78 -0.06
CA ASN A 597 -12.25 -15.78 0.15
C ASN A 597 -12.06 -16.02 1.63
N ALA A 598 -11.35 -17.07 1.90
CA ALA A 598 -11.02 -17.54 3.22
C ALA A 598 -10.83 -16.40 4.19
N ALA A 599 -11.45 -16.50 5.34
CA ALA A 599 -11.09 -15.65 6.46
C ALA A 599 -9.62 -15.92 6.80
N GLU A 600 -8.80 -14.90 6.66
CA GLU A 600 -7.40 -14.94 7.06
C GLU A 600 -7.26 -14.26 8.41
N ASN A 601 -6.63 -14.96 9.35
CA ASN A 601 -6.35 -14.44 10.68
C ASN A 601 -4.85 -14.57 10.97
N LYS A 602 -4.25 -13.48 11.46
CA LYS A 602 -2.84 -13.46 11.88
C LYS A 602 -2.75 -13.00 13.33
N THR A 603 -2.11 -13.78 14.16
CA THR A 603 -1.81 -13.42 15.55
C THR A 603 -0.30 -13.24 15.68
N TYR A 604 0.12 -12.15 16.33
CA TYR A 604 1.51 -11.83 16.54
C TYR A 604 1.75 -11.49 18.01
N TYR A 605 2.73 -12.13 18.62
CA TYR A 605 3.18 -11.91 19.98
C TYR A 605 4.61 -11.38 19.96
N GLN A 606 4.88 -10.40 20.79
CA GLN A 606 6.20 -9.81 20.93
C GLN A 606 6.51 -9.52 22.39
N LEU A 607 7.74 -9.85 22.81
CA LEU A 607 8.31 -9.43 24.07
C LEU A 607 9.66 -8.78 23.81
N LYS A 608 9.82 -7.54 24.23
CA LYS A 608 11.00 -6.74 23.95
C LYS A 608 11.60 -6.19 25.24
N LEU A 609 12.91 -6.36 25.38
CA LEU A 609 13.71 -5.73 26.43
C LEU A 609 14.65 -4.74 25.77
N ASP A 610 14.52 -3.48 26.10
CA ASP A 610 15.34 -2.39 25.56
C ASP A 610 16.16 -1.77 26.70
N TYR A 611 17.41 -1.48 26.41
CA TYR A 611 18.28 -0.68 27.25
C TYR A 611 18.89 0.45 26.44
N GLN A 612 18.80 1.70 26.94
CA GLN A 612 19.43 2.85 26.29
C GLN A 612 19.94 3.82 27.35
N ARG A 613 21.22 4.14 27.27
CA ARG A 613 21.85 5.07 28.22
C ARG A 613 23.01 5.82 27.62
N GLU A 614 23.12 7.09 28.00
CA GLU A 614 24.28 7.96 27.73
C GLU A 614 25.12 8.08 28.99
N PHE A 615 26.45 7.87 28.87
CA PHE A 615 27.44 8.01 29.91
C PHE A 615 28.54 8.97 29.41
N ASP A 616 28.45 10.24 29.74
CA ASP A 616 29.37 11.27 29.24
C ASP A 616 29.45 11.23 27.69
N ARG A 617 30.53 10.69 27.14
CA ARG A 617 30.76 10.57 25.69
C ARG A 617 30.31 9.23 25.10
N HIS A 618 29.83 8.33 25.93
CA HIS A 618 29.44 6.97 25.53
C HIS A 618 27.92 6.87 25.42
N ASN A 619 27.42 6.51 24.26
CA ASN A 619 26.01 6.19 24.08
C ASN A 619 25.89 4.69 23.75
N VAL A 620 25.17 3.96 24.61
CA VAL A 620 24.99 2.52 24.51
C VAL A 620 23.50 2.22 24.38
N SER A 621 23.15 1.38 23.41
CA SER A 621 21.82 0.76 23.40
C SER A 621 21.93 -0.73 23.14
N ALA A 622 21.01 -1.49 23.74
CA ALA A 622 20.87 -2.92 23.51
C ALA A 622 19.39 -3.30 23.49
N MET A 623 19.05 -4.25 22.66
CA MET A 623 17.69 -4.78 22.56
C MET A 623 17.74 -6.29 22.42
N VAL A 624 16.85 -6.98 23.14
CA VAL A 624 16.51 -8.38 22.90
C VAL A 624 15.01 -8.46 22.64
N LEU A 625 14.67 -9.10 21.57
CA LEU A 625 13.29 -9.26 21.09
C LEU A 625 13.00 -10.74 20.90
N PHE A 626 11.92 -11.22 21.49
CA PHE A 626 11.27 -12.47 21.13
C PHE A 626 9.98 -12.16 20.36
N ASN A 627 9.74 -12.86 19.26
CA ASN A 627 8.50 -12.77 18.52
C ASN A 627 8.00 -14.16 18.09
N ARG A 628 6.67 -14.25 17.94
CA ARG A 628 6.00 -15.42 17.39
C ARG A 628 4.78 -14.96 16.58
N SER A 629 4.63 -15.49 15.37
CA SER A 629 3.44 -15.28 14.56
C SER A 629 2.76 -16.61 14.24
N SER A 630 1.44 -16.56 14.13
CA SER A 630 0.59 -17.64 13.62
C SER A 630 -0.40 -17.04 12.64
N ARG A 631 -0.48 -17.60 11.43
CA ARG A 631 -1.36 -17.15 10.36
C ARG A 631 -2.21 -18.33 9.91
N ALA A 632 -3.51 -18.18 9.99
CA ALA A 632 -4.50 -19.17 9.59
C ALA A 632 -5.20 -18.73 8.31
N TYR A 633 -5.26 -19.63 7.35
CA TYR A 633 -6.04 -19.49 6.13
C TYR A 633 -7.11 -20.58 6.09
N ASP A 634 -8.37 -20.23 5.92
CA ASP A 634 -9.46 -21.19 5.80
C ASP A 634 -9.34 -22.38 6.77
N ASN A 635 -9.27 -23.57 6.19
CA ASN A 635 -9.09 -24.85 6.85
C ASN A 635 -7.66 -25.41 6.67
N ARG A 636 -6.69 -24.59 6.21
CA ARG A 636 -5.30 -25.03 6.05
C ARG A 636 -4.59 -25.04 7.39
N VAL A 637 -3.53 -25.83 7.48
CA VAL A 637 -2.63 -25.84 8.65
C VAL A 637 -2.02 -24.45 8.82
N GLU A 638 -2.06 -23.89 10.03
CA GLU A 638 -1.52 -22.58 10.34
C GLU A 638 -0.03 -22.45 9.95
N TYR A 639 0.34 -21.28 9.44
CA TYR A 639 1.74 -20.88 9.29
C TYR A 639 2.27 -20.37 10.60
N ARG A 640 3.37 -20.96 11.09
CA ARG A 640 3.97 -20.58 12.35
C ARG A 640 5.42 -20.19 12.16
N TYR A 641 5.77 -19.10 12.77
CA TYR A 641 7.12 -18.55 12.81
C TYR A 641 7.44 -18.08 14.21
N GLN A 642 8.68 -18.22 14.64
CA GLN A 642 9.17 -17.65 15.88
C GLN A 642 10.64 -17.27 15.77
N GLY A 643 11.07 -16.26 16.55
CA GLY A 643 12.45 -15.82 16.50
C GLY A 643 12.88 -15.07 17.75
N ILE A 644 14.19 -15.04 17.93
CA ILE A 644 14.86 -14.16 18.89
C ILE A 644 15.81 -13.28 18.10
N SER A 645 15.72 -11.96 18.32
CA SER A 645 16.64 -11.00 17.71
C SER A 645 17.35 -10.21 18.79
N GLY A 646 18.64 -10.02 18.62
CA GLY A 646 19.48 -9.18 19.46
C GLY A 646 20.08 -8.04 18.67
N ARG A 647 20.16 -6.86 19.26
CA ARG A 647 20.80 -5.68 18.71
C ARG A 647 21.61 -4.98 19.79
N ALA A 648 22.81 -4.54 19.46
CA ALA A 648 23.62 -3.69 20.30
C ALA A 648 24.22 -2.55 19.48
N THR A 649 24.15 -1.34 19.98
CA THR A 649 24.77 -0.17 19.37
C THR A 649 25.66 0.54 20.37
N TYR A 650 26.78 1.04 19.88
CA TYR A 650 27.69 1.86 20.67
C TYR A 650 28.16 3.07 19.86
N ALA A 651 28.09 4.24 20.46
CA ALA A 651 28.64 5.47 19.89
C ALA A 651 29.55 6.17 20.90
N TYR A 652 30.78 6.47 20.47
CA TYR A 652 31.72 7.28 21.25
C TYR A 652 31.75 8.70 20.69
N ASP A 653 31.40 9.68 21.55
CA ASP A 653 31.35 11.11 21.22
C ASP A 653 30.50 11.42 19.95
N ASN A 654 29.61 10.51 19.60
CA ASN A 654 28.87 10.49 18.32
C ASN A 654 29.79 10.62 17.08
N LYS A 655 31.07 10.23 17.20
CA LYS A 655 32.07 10.19 16.13
C LYS A 655 32.26 8.79 15.58
N TYR A 656 32.47 7.82 16.48
CA TYR A 656 32.70 6.42 16.12
C TYR A 656 31.46 5.65 16.50
N LEU A 657 30.86 5.02 15.51
CA LEU A 657 29.59 4.32 15.63
C LEU A 657 29.80 2.85 15.32
N THR A 658 29.26 1.96 16.12
CA THR A 658 29.26 0.53 15.84
C THR A 658 27.89 -0.06 16.14
N GLU A 659 27.50 -1.05 15.35
CA GLU A 659 26.26 -1.77 15.56
C GLU A 659 26.49 -3.25 15.28
N PHE A 660 25.93 -4.11 16.11
CA PHE A 660 25.90 -5.55 15.95
C PHE A 660 24.47 -6.05 16.09
N ASN A 661 24.05 -6.89 15.16
CA ASN A 661 22.75 -7.52 15.12
C ASN A 661 22.88 -9.02 14.97
N ILE A 662 21.98 -9.77 15.58
CA ILE A 662 21.89 -11.22 15.43
C ILE A 662 20.42 -11.64 15.42
N GLY A 663 20.02 -12.43 14.44
CA GLY A 663 18.73 -13.10 14.37
C GLY A 663 18.90 -14.62 14.56
N TYR A 664 18.09 -15.22 15.43
CA TYR A 664 17.95 -16.66 15.58
C TYR A 664 16.49 -17.02 15.38
N ASN A 665 16.17 -17.57 14.21
CA ASN A 665 14.80 -17.66 13.72
C ASN A 665 14.46 -19.07 13.26
N GLY A 666 13.24 -19.51 13.52
CA GLY A 666 12.73 -20.82 13.19
C GLY A 666 11.52 -20.78 12.27
N SER A 667 11.52 -21.60 11.23
CA SER A 667 10.43 -21.83 10.29
C SER A 667 10.05 -23.31 10.26
N GLU A 668 8.77 -23.57 10.16
CA GLU A 668 8.24 -24.94 10.01
C GLU A 668 8.31 -25.47 8.58
N ASN A 669 8.71 -24.64 7.62
CA ASN A 669 8.94 -25.06 6.24
C ASN A 669 10.09 -26.07 6.09
N PHE A 670 10.93 -26.19 7.11
CA PHE A 670 12.09 -27.10 7.12
C PHE A 670 11.93 -28.24 8.14
N ALA A 671 12.59 -29.36 7.84
CA ALA A 671 12.60 -30.54 8.71
C ALA A 671 13.17 -30.23 10.10
N PRO A 672 12.79 -31.00 11.15
CA PRO A 672 13.45 -30.93 12.44
C PRO A 672 14.95 -31.08 12.28
N GLY A 673 15.74 -30.16 12.85
CA GLY A 673 17.21 -30.10 12.66
C GLY A 673 17.63 -28.92 11.75
N ASN A 674 16.85 -28.59 10.70
CA ASN A 674 17.13 -27.50 9.78
C ASN A 674 16.23 -26.27 10.01
N ARG A 675 15.30 -26.33 10.98
CA ARG A 675 14.29 -25.29 11.24
C ARG A 675 14.86 -23.95 11.64
N TYR A 676 16.00 -23.94 12.32
CA TYR A 676 16.55 -22.70 12.89
C TYR A 676 17.78 -22.25 12.13
N GLY A 677 17.80 -20.95 11.75
CA GLY A 677 18.91 -20.27 11.15
C GLY A 677 19.46 -19.14 12.01
N VAL A 678 20.77 -18.92 11.95
CA VAL A 678 21.49 -17.83 12.65
C VAL A 678 21.99 -16.83 11.63
N PHE A 679 21.66 -15.55 11.83
CA PHE A 679 21.91 -14.49 10.87
C PHE A 679 22.58 -13.28 11.56
N PRO A 680 23.92 -13.26 11.64
CA PRO A 680 24.68 -12.16 12.21
C PRO A 680 24.91 -11.05 11.18
N ALA A 681 24.89 -9.79 11.66
CA ALA A 681 25.25 -8.62 10.88
C ALA A 681 25.93 -7.56 11.74
N GLY A 682 26.81 -6.79 11.16
CA GLY A 682 27.50 -5.69 11.84
C GLY A 682 27.70 -4.49 10.93
N SER A 683 27.79 -3.32 11.52
CA SER A 683 28.13 -2.09 10.81
C SER A 683 28.97 -1.13 11.65
N ILE A 684 29.72 -0.30 10.96
CA ILE A 684 30.55 0.75 11.55
C ILE A 684 30.27 2.07 10.85
N GLY A 685 30.43 3.16 11.58
CA GLY A 685 30.31 4.51 11.06
C GLY A 685 31.36 5.44 11.68
N TRP A 686 31.86 6.36 10.87
CA TRP A 686 32.79 7.39 11.31
C TRP A 686 32.31 8.76 10.85
N VAL A 687 31.98 9.63 11.80
CA VAL A 687 31.54 11.00 11.57
C VAL A 687 32.80 11.89 11.50
N ILE A 688 33.39 11.95 10.32
CA ILE A 688 34.66 12.65 10.07
C ILE A 688 34.56 14.15 10.38
N SER A 689 33.42 14.77 10.04
CA SER A 689 33.21 16.20 10.29
C SER A 689 33.31 16.62 11.76
N ARG A 690 33.18 15.67 12.71
CA ARG A 690 33.33 15.93 14.13
C ARG A 690 34.78 15.80 14.65
N GLU A 691 35.73 15.46 13.78
CA GLU A 691 37.13 15.36 14.15
C GLU A 691 37.81 16.72 14.31
N ALA A 692 38.81 16.78 15.18
CA ALA A 692 39.51 18.03 15.49
C ALA A 692 40.18 18.66 14.25
N PHE A 693 40.67 17.84 13.33
CA PHE A 693 41.29 18.30 12.09
C PHE A 693 40.28 18.88 11.06
N MET A 694 38.97 18.63 11.26
CA MET A 694 37.90 19.15 10.40
C MET A 694 37.29 20.48 10.90
N LYS A 695 37.70 21.02 12.04
CA LYS A 695 37.13 22.24 12.60
C LYS A 695 37.18 23.45 11.64
N GLY A 696 38.13 23.50 10.71
CA GLY A 696 38.23 24.55 9.69
C GLY A 696 37.18 24.46 8.58
N THR A 697 36.50 23.33 8.41
CA THR A 697 35.52 23.11 7.35
C THR A 697 34.07 23.37 7.77
N GLU A 698 33.80 23.64 9.04
CA GLU A 698 32.44 23.84 9.61
C GLU A 698 31.61 24.91 8.90
N LYS A 699 32.26 25.84 8.19
CA LYS A 699 31.59 26.93 7.44
C LYS A 699 30.82 26.44 6.20
N TRP A 700 31.24 25.31 5.63
CA TRP A 700 30.66 24.77 4.39
C TRP A 700 30.32 23.28 4.47
N LEU A 701 30.89 22.52 5.40
CA LEU A 701 30.66 21.11 5.62
C LEU A 701 30.05 20.90 7.02
N ASP A 702 28.74 20.68 7.07
CA ASP A 702 28.01 20.51 8.32
C ASP A 702 28.13 19.08 8.88
N ASN A 703 28.10 18.09 8.01
CA ASN A 703 28.24 16.68 8.36
C ASN A 703 28.91 15.90 7.24
N LEU A 704 29.84 15.02 7.59
CA LEU A 704 30.40 13.99 6.72
C LEU A 704 30.55 12.71 7.52
N LYS A 705 29.81 11.67 7.14
CA LYS A 705 29.80 10.35 7.78
C LYS A 705 30.12 9.28 6.74
N LEU A 706 31.12 8.45 7.01
CA LEU A 706 31.38 7.21 6.29
C LEU A 706 30.71 6.07 7.03
N ARG A 707 30.23 5.07 6.31
CA ARG A 707 29.60 3.89 6.89
C ARG A 707 29.89 2.64 6.06
N ALA A 708 30.00 1.50 6.75
CA ALA A 708 30.13 0.20 6.13
C ALA A 708 29.34 -0.82 6.92
N SER A 709 28.70 -1.76 6.23
CA SER A 709 27.98 -2.87 6.84
C SER A 709 28.25 -4.17 6.10
N PHE A 710 28.22 -5.27 6.88
CA PHE A 710 28.36 -6.63 6.37
C PHE A 710 27.48 -7.54 7.21
N GLY A 711 26.81 -8.51 6.56
CA GLY A 711 26.02 -9.48 7.30
C GLY A 711 25.40 -10.55 6.43
N LEU A 712 24.82 -11.51 7.15
CA LEU A 712 24.07 -12.62 6.59
C LEU A 712 22.59 -12.43 6.93
N VAL A 713 21.73 -12.61 5.95
CA VAL A 713 20.26 -12.66 6.10
C VAL A 713 19.73 -13.87 5.36
N GLY A 714 18.55 -14.36 5.72
CA GLY A 714 17.98 -15.56 5.12
C GLY A 714 16.55 -15.38 4.66
N SER A 715 16.04 -16.37 3.90
CA SER A 715 14.64 -16.51 3.52
C SER A 715 14.19 -17.96 3.73
N ASP A 716 12.94 -18.14 4.18
CA ASP A 716 12.30 -19.44 4.37
C ASP A 716 11.24 -19.76 3.30
N LYS A 717 11.12 -18.92 2.28
CA LYS A 717 10.16 -19.13 1.21
C LYS A 717 10.64 -20.21 0.25
N ILE A 718 9.76 -21.19 -0.02
CA ILE A 718 10.06 -22.31 -0.92
C ILE A 718 9.76 -21.93 -2.36
N SER A 719 8.61 -21.29 -2.60
CA SER A 719 8.20 -20.79 -3.92
C SER A 719 7.30 -19.56 -3.77
N ASP A 720 6.88 -18.96 -4.89
CA ASP A 720 5.86 -17.91 -4.92
C ASP A 720 4.46 -18.46 -4.58
N ASN A 721 4.29 -19.78 -4.71
CA ASN A 721 3.04 -20.44 -4.36
C ASN A 721 3.02 -20.75 -2.86
N ASN A 722 2.06 -20.17 -2.14
CA ASN A 722 1.89 -20.42 -0.71
C ASN A 722 1.50 -21.87 -0.37
N ASP A 723 1.24 -22.71 -1.35
CA ASP A 723 0.88 -24.13 -1.17
C ASP A 723 2.11 -25.05 -1.04
N ASP A 724 3.28 -24.60 -1.48
CA ASP A 724 4.54 -25.36 -1.41
C ASP A 724 5.17 -25.30 -0.01
N ARG A 725 4.46 -25.90 0.95
CA ARG A 725 4.90 -26.03 2.34
C ARG A 725 5.30 -27.45 2.65
N PHE A 726 6.15 -27.62 3.64
CA PHE A 726 6.54 -28.94 4.13
C PHE A 726 7.18 -29.83 3.05
N ALA A 727 7.90 -29.24 2.09
CA ALA A 727 8.56 -29.95 1.00
C ALA A 727 9.57 -31.05 1.48
N TYR A 728 9.79 -31.15 2.79
CA TYR A 728 10.54 -32.23 3.43
C TYR A 728 9.67 -33.49 3.70
N LEU A 729 8.36 -33.41 3.48
CA LEU A 729 7.42 -34.53 3.60
C LEU A 729 7.01 -35.02 2.20
N GLN A 730 6.78 -36.32 2.07
CA GLN A 730 6.20 -36.89 0.84
C GLN A 730 4.70 -36.64 0.83
N PHE A 731 4.22 -35.95 -0.20
CA PHE A 731 2.81 -35.74 -0.44
C PHE A 731 2.29 -36.67 -1.54
N PHE A 732 1.01 -36.99 -1.45
CA PHE A 732 0.26 -37.69 -2.47
C PHE A 732 -0.86 -36.78 -2.98
N GLN A 733 -1.08 -36.80 -4.27
CA GLN A 733 -2.08 -35.98 -4.94
C GLN A 733 -2.98 -36.82 -5.84
N GLY A 734 -4.12 -36.28 -6.28
CA GLY A 734 -4.98 -36.95 -7.24
C GLY A 734 -4.20 -37.29 -8.52
N GLY A 735 -4.26 -38.51 -8.96
CA GLY A 735 -3.71 -38.98 -10.23
C GLY A 735 -4.79 -39.06 -11.29
N ASP A 736 -4.43 -39.57 -12.45
CA ASP A 736 -5.37 -39.80 -13.54
C ASP A 736 -6.44 -40.83 -13.10
N GLY A 737 -7.66 -40.58 -13.51
CA GLY A 737 -8.77 -41.47 -13.21
C GLY A 737 -8.65 -42.81 -13.94
N TYR A 738 -9.07 -43.87 -13.29
CA TYR A 738 -9.17 -45.19 -13.91
C TYR A 738 -10.63 -45.50 -14.19
N SER A 739 -10.90 -45.97 -15.41
CA SER A 739 -12.21 -46.50 -15.76
C SER A 739 -12.16 -48.04 -15.90
N PHE A 740 -13.05 -48.73 -15.23
CA PHE A 740 -13.20 -50.20 -15.36
C PHE A 740 -14.42 -50.54 -16.19
N GLY A 741 -14.25 -51.39 -17.21
CA GLY A 741 -15.33 -51.88 -18.05
C GLY A 741 -15.53 -51.15 -19.36
N PHE A 742 -16.54 -51.60 -20.15
CA PHE A 742 -16.86 -51.06 -21.46
C PHE A 742 -17.69 -49.76 -21.46
N ASN A 743 -17.97 -49.17 -20.31
CA ASN A 743 -18.73 -47.94 -20.23
C ASN A 743 -17.80 -46.76 -20.36
N GLU A 744 -17.79 -46.14 -21.52
CA GLU A 744 -17.12 -44.85 -21.77
C GLU A 744 -17.63 -43.69 -20.87
N PHE A 745 -18.73 -43.93 -20.17
CA PHE A 745 -19.37 -42.98 -19.23
C PHE A 745 -19.45 -43.52 -17.79
N GLY A 746 -18.65 -44.52 -17.46
CA GLY A 746 -18.55 -45.03 -16.10
C GLY A 746 -17.88 -44.04 -15.17
N SER A 747 -18.35 -43.93 -13.94
CA SER A 747 -17.71 -43.19 -12.88
C SER A 747 -16.22 -43.55 -12.79
N GLY A 748 -15.35 -42.65 -13.22
CA GLY A 748 -13.91 -42.81 -13.07
C GLY A 748 -13.55 -42.84 -11.60
N TYR A 749 -12.68 -43.73 -11.23
CA TYR A 749 -12.07 -43.71 -9.92
C TYR A 749 -10.82 -42.84 -10.00
N ASP A 750 -10.78 -41.82 -9.18
CA ASP A 750 -9.59 -40.96 -9.08
C ASP A 750 -8.40 -41.81 -8.62
N GLY A 751 -7.35 -41.79 -9.39
CA GLY A 751 -6.06 -42.37 -9.03
C GLY A 751 -5.37 -41.58 -7.95
N LEU A 752 -4.41 -42.18 -7.30
CA LEU A 752 -3.49 -41.51 -6.37
C LEU A 752 -2.07 -41.61 -6.95
N LYS A 753 -1.41 -40.47 -7.08
CA LYS A 753 0.01 -40.41 -7.47
C LYS A 753 0.85 -39.70 -6.41
N GLU A 754 2.11 -40.06 -6.36
CA GLU A 754 3.06 -39.32 -5.55
C GLU A 754 3.30 -37.92 -6.16
N GLY A 755 3.31 -36.90 -5.31
CA GLY A 755 3.73 -35.55 -5.71
C GLY A 755 5.24 -35.41 -5.77
N ASN A 756 5.76 -34.19 -5.59
CA ASN A 756 7.19 -33.90 -5.57
C ASN A 756 7.93 -34.81 -4.58
N PHE A 757 9.13 -35.21 -4.92
CA PHE A 757 9.99 -35.94 -3.98
C PHE A 757 10.25 -35.10 -2.72
N ALA A 758 10.12 -35.75 -1.57
CA ALA A 758 10.47 -35.13 -0.30
C ALA A 758 11.96 -34.83 -0.21
N ASN A 759 12.31 -33.63 0.28
CA ASN A 759 13.69 -33.28 0.58
C ASN A 759 13.89 -32.88 2.05
N PRO A 760 14.22 -33.83 2.95
CA PRO A 760 14.44 -33.51 4.36
C PRO A 760 15.70 -32.67 4.62
N ASN A 761 16.60 -32.52 3.65
CA ASN A 761 17.80 -31.69 3.75
C ASN A 761 17.57 -30.23 3.34
N LEU A 762 16.36 -29.88 2.95
CA LEU A 762 16.02 -28.50 2.56
C LEU A 762 16.33 -27.55 3.72
N THR A 763 17.00 -26.45 3.41
CA THR A 763 17.43 -25.43 4.38
C THR A 763 17.21 -24.01 3.86
N TRP A 764 17.59 -23.05 4.66
CA TRP A 764 17.46 -21.61 4.41
C TRP A 764 18.19 -21.15 3.16
N GLU A 765 17.52 -20.35 2.35
CA GLU A 765 18.17 -19.48 1.39
C GLU A 765 18.96 -18.42 2.16
N LYS A 766 20.18 -18.09 1.74
CA LYS A 766 21.08 -17.18 2.44
C LYS A 766 21.59 -16.08 1.52
N ALA A 767 21.59 -14.84 2.01
CA ALA A 767 22.15 -13.69 1.31
C ALA A 767 23.25 -13.04 2.13
N ARG A 768 24.45 -12.99 1.58
CA ARG A 768 25.59 -12.24 2.12
C ARG A 768 25.56 -10.84 1.53
N LYS A 769 25.35 -9.83 2.37
CA LYS A 769 25.24 -8.45 1.94
C LYS A 769 26.40 -7.61 2.46
N THR A 770 26.98 -6.82 1.57
CA THR A 770 28.02 -5.83 1.86
C THR A 770 27.53 -4.47 1.38
N ASN A 771 27.68 -3.45 2.19
CA ASN A 771 27.34 -2.08 1.83
C ASN A 771 28.41 -1.11 2.34
N VAL A 772 28.85 -0.19 1.49
CA VAL A 772 29.75 0.91 1.85
C VAL A 772 29.14 2.20 1.34
N GLY A 773 29.05 3.21 2.18
CA GLY A 773 28.42 4.46 1.78
C GLY A 773 28.92 5.68 2.57
N PHE A 774 28.50 6.85 2.14
CA PHE A 774 28.72 8.08 2.86
C PHE A 774 27.48 8.97 2.85
N ASP A 775 27.34 9.78 3.88
CA ASP A 775 26.34 10.84 4.00
C ASP A 775 27.04 12.17 4.22
N ALA A 776 26.75 13.16 3.38
CA ALA A 776 27.30 14.52 3.52
C ALA A 776 26.18 15.55 3.57
N THR A 777 26.35 16.56 4.41
CA THR A 777 25.50 17.74 4.49
C THR A 777 26.38 18.98 4.42
N LEU A 778 26.06 19.92 3.52
CA LEU A 778 26.87 21.08 3.21
C LEU A 778 26.02 22.35 3.20
N PHE A 779 26.70 23.48 3.40
CA PHE A 779 26.16 24.85 3.27
C PHE A 779 24.96 25.12 4.20
N ASN A 780 25.06 24.74 5.49
CA ASN A 780 24.03 24.89 6.51
C ASN A 780 22.75 24.12 6.13
N GLY A 781 22.89 22.86 5.70
CA GLY A 781 21.78 21.98 5.35
C GLY A 781 21.16 22.22 3.97
N LYS A 782 21.73 23.11 3.14
CA LYS A 782 21.20 23.37 1.80
C LYS A 782 21.44 22.22 0.83
N LEU A 783 22.60 21.57 0.92
CA LEU A 783 22.97 20.45 0.07
C LEU A 783 23.15 19.18 0.91
N THR A 784 22.42 18.14 0.57
CA THR A 784 22.59 16.80 1.15
C THR A 784 22.98 15.82 0.05
N ILE A 785 23.92 14.93 0.35
CA ILE A 785 24.38 13.89 -0.57
C ILE A 785 24.43 12.59 0.21
N ALA A 786 23.83 11.52 -0.32
CA ALA A 786 23.99 10.18 0.19
C ALA A 786 24.34 9.25 -0.98
N ALA A 787 25.34 8.42 -0.79
CA ALA A 787 25.72 7.42 -1.78
C ALA A 787 26.09 6.11 -1.11
N ASP A 788 25.67 5.01 -1.73
CA ASP A 788 25.92 3.63 -1.31
C ASP A 788 26.40 2.79 -2.48
N TYR A 789 27.45 2.02 -2.29
CA TYR A 789 27.76 0.85 -3.11
C TYR A 789 27.33 -0.39 -2.35
N PHE A 790 26.57 -1.27 -3.00
CA PHE A 790 26.12 -2.52 -2.41
C PHE A 790 26.50 -3.71 -3.27
N ARG A 791 26.74 -4.84 -2.59
CA ARG A 791 26.90 -6.17 -3.20
C ARG A 791 26.15 -7.18 -2.37
N GLU A 792 25.33 -7.99 -3.02
CA GLU A 792 24.62 -9.12 -2.45
C GLU A 792 25.01 -10.39 -3.22
N HIS A 793 25.46 -11.39 -2.49
CA HIS A 793 25.67 -12.75 -2.98
C HIS A 793 24.67 -13.67 -2.30
N ARG A 794 23.68 -14.10 -3.04
CA ARG A 794 22.61 -14.96 -2.57
C ARG A 794 22.87 -16.37 -3.07
N TYR A 795 22.82 -17.35 -2.17
CA TYR A 795 23.13 -18.75 -2.43
C TYR A 795 22.19 -19.64 -1.62
N ASP A 796 22.21 -20.93 -1.91
CA ASP A 796 21.27 -21.90 -1.37
C ASP A 796 19.81 -21.52 -1.72
N ILE A 797 19.57 -20.80 -2.83
CA ILE A 797 18.22 -20.44 -3.27
C ILE A 797 17.46 -21.71 -3.59
N ILE A 798 16.25 -21.78 -3.06
CA ILE A 798 15.36 -22.92 -3.27
C ILE A 798 14.78 -22.88 -4.67
N THR A 799 14.98 -23.92 -5.44
CA THR A 799 14.50 -24.10 -6.81
C THR A 799 13.92 -25.50 -6.99
N THR A 800 13.10 -25.68 -8.00
CA THR A 800 12.70 -27.02 -8.47
C THR A 800 13.65 -27.49 -9.56
N LEU A 801 13.92 -28.77 -9.63
CA LEU A 801 14.70 -29.37 -10.73
C LEU A 801 13.88 -29.60 -12.00
N SER A 802 12.56 -29.30 -11.93
CA SER A 802 11.59 -29.57 -13.00
C SER A 802 11.46 -28.46 -14.05
N ASP A 803 12.18 -27.35 -13.90
CA ASP A 803 12.12 -26.27 -14.89
C ASP A 803 12.85 -26.66 -16.17
N GLY A 804 12.09 -27.31 -17.00
CA GLY A 804 12.31 -27.57 -18.43
C GLY A 804 13.75 -27.69 -18.88
N ASP A 805 14.18 -28.83 -19.31
CA ASP A 805 15.37 -29.11 -20.14
C ASP A 805 16.76 -28.86 -19.53
N LYS A 806 16.86 -28.26 -18.33
CA LYS A 806 18.18 -27.77 -17.88
C LYS A 806 18.79 -28.46 -16.66
N MET A 807 18.01 -29.22 -15.89
CA MET A 807 18.49 -29.78 -14.61
C MET A 807 18.58 -31.32 -14.55
N GLY A 808 18.31 -32.00 -15.64
CA GLY A 808 18.63 -33.44 -15.75
C GLY A 808 17.73 -34.38 -14.92
N TYR A 809 16.54 -33.95 -14.51
CA TYR A 809 15.56 -34.82 -13.87
C TYR A 809 14.60 -35.32 -14.96
N PRO A 810 14.70 -36.60 -15.36
CA PRO A 810 13.95 -37.07 -16.51
C PRO A 810 12.48 -37.37 -16.13
N ASP A 811 11.53 -36.94 -16.96
CA ASP A 811 10.08 -37.18 -16.80
C ASP A 811 9.73 -38.69 -16.68
N ILE A 812 10.57 -39.54 -17.25
CA ILE A 812 10.42 -41.01 -17.19
C ILE A 812 10.37 -41.56 -15.75
N VAL A 813 10.86 -40.80 -14.76
CA VAL A 813 10.79 -41.19 -13.35
C VAL A 813 9.34 -41.14 -12.84
N GLY A 814 8.43 -40.42 -13.54
CA GLY A 814 7.01 -40.39 -13.21
C GLY A 814 6.66 -39.63 -11.93
N LYS A 815 7.57 -38.81 -11.41
CA LYS A 815 7.40 -37.95 -10.26
C LYS A 815 7.91 -36.55 -10.53
N ASP A 816 7.28 -35.56 -9.90
CA ASP A 816 7.76 -34.20 -9.97
C ASP A 816 9.09 -34.04 -9.17
N ALA A 817 9.98 -33.22 -9.70
CA ALA A 817 11.29 -32.99 -9.11
C ALA A 817 11.22 -32.40 -7.68
N PRO A 818 12.16 -32.73 -6.79
CA PRO A 818 12.19 -32.13 -5.47
C PRO A 818 12.61 -30.67 -5.49
N PHE A 819 12.21 -29.93 -4.46
CA PHE A 819 12.82 -28.64 -4.14
C PHE A 819 14.24 -28.87 -3.60
N VAL A 820 15.20 -28.07 -4.08
CA VAL A 820 16.62 -28.18 -3.67
C VAL A 820 17.24 -26.80 -3.46
N ASN A 821 18.26 -26.72 -2.63
CA ASN A 821 19.04 -25.50 -2.41
C ASN A 821 20.21 -25.44 -3.42
N SER A 822 19.97 -24.99 -4.66
CA SER A 822 20.96 -25.02 -5.73
C SER A 822 21.18 -23.68 -6.44
N GLY A 823 20.26 -22.74 -6.28
CA GLY A 823 20.34 -21.46 -6.99
C GLY A 823 21.35 -20.48 -6.40
N ILE A 824 21.97 -19.68 -7.27
CA ILE A 824 22.91 -18.61 -6.89
C ILE A 824 22.55 -17.37 -7.72
N VAL A 825 22.48 -16.20 -7.06
CA VAL A 825 22.29 -14.90 -7.69
C VAL A 825 23.26 -13.88 -7.09
N ASP A 826 23.99 -13.18 -7.94
CA ASP A 826 24.81 -12.03 -7.57
C ASP A 826 24.12 -10.73 -8.02
N ASN A 827 23.96 -9.80 -7.07
CA ASN A 827 23.39 -8.48 -7.32
C ASN A 827 24.32 -7.41 -6.75
N GLN A 828 24.64 -6.38 -7.55
CA GLN A 828 25.45 -5.24 -7.11
C GLN A 828 25.03 -3.97 -7.79
N GLY A 829 25.25 -2.84 -7.12
CA GLY A 829 24.88 -1.56 -7.68
C GLY A 829 25.26 -0.37 -6.81
N ILE A 830 24.77 0.80 -7.23
CA ILE A 830 24.99 2.08 -6.55
C ILE A 830 23.65 2.75 -6.31
N ASP A 831 23.39 3.18 -5.08
CA ASP A 831 22.31 4.10 -4.75
C ASP A 831 22.89 5.51 -4.59
N PHE A 832 22.25 6.51 -5.16
CA PHE A 832 22.66 7.91 -5.05
C PHE A 832 21.44 8.80 -4.80
N GLU A 833 21.57 9.72 -3.84
CA GLU A 833 20.57 10.74 -3.54
C GLU A 833 21.28 12.10 -3.39
N LEU A 834 20.73 13.12 -4.03
CA LEU A 834 21.18 14.50 -3.86
C LEU A 834 19.97 15.35 -3.48
N GLY A 835 20.06 16.13 -2.41
CA GLY A 835 19.02 17.05 -1.99
C GLY A 835 19.53 18.47 -2.02
N TRP A 836 18.87 19.37 -2.77
CA TRP A 836 19.14 20.79 -2.74
C TRP A 836 17.93 21.55 -2.23
N ASN A 837 18.10 22.31 -1.16
CA ASN A 837 17.07 23.12 -0.54
C ASN A 837 17.55 24.59 -0.46
N SER A 838 16.79 25.52 -1.02
CA SER A 838 17.17 26.91 -1.03
C SER A 838 15.95 27.84 -1.07
N THR A 839 16.21 29.12 -0.77
CA THR A 839 15.21 30.18 -0.79
C THR A 839 15.67 31.30 -1.73
N ILE A 840 14.80 31.73 -2.64
CA ILE A 840 15.03 32.88 -3.52
C ILE A 840 14.19 34.04 -2.99
N GLY A 841 14.82 35.14 -2.62
CA GLY A 841 14.15 36.24 -1.95
C GLY A 841 13.63 35.83 -0.55
N LYS A 842 12.51 36.43 -0.10
CA LYS A 842 11.91 36.16 1.23
C LYS A 842 10.82 35.06 1.20
N ASP A 843 10.18 34.84 0.05
CA ASP A 843 8.91 34.13 -0.03
C ASP A 843 8.97 32.85 -0.85
N PHE A 844 9.99 32.68 -1.71
CA PHE A 844 10.04 31.51 -2.59
C PHE A 844 11.06 30.49 -2.09
N ARG A 845 10.54 29.36 -1.55
CA ARG A 845 11.35 28.20 -1.15
C ARG A 845 11.19 27.09 -2.18
N TYR A 846 12.32 26.48 -2.56
CA TYR A 846 12.30 25.32 -3.46
C TYR A 846 13.25 24.24 -2.98
N TYR A 847 12.92 23.01 -3.31
CA TYR A 847 13.83 21.88 -3.12
C TYR A 847 13.82 20.99 -4.36
N ILE A 848 14.98 20.39 -4.62
CA ILE A 848 15.18 19.44 -5.72
C ILE A 848 15.87 18.23 -5.11
N LYS A 849 15.30 17.03 -5.31
CA LYS A 849 15.78 15.79 -4.69
C LYS A 849 15.85 14.66 -5.73
N PRO A 850 16.80 14.70 -6.69
CA PRO A 850 17.03 13.57 -7.58
C PRO A 850 17.58 12.38 -6.82
N ASN A 851 17.15 11.19 -7.20
CA ASN A 851 17.71 9.94 -6.74
C ASN A 851 17.91 8.98 -7.91
N PHE A 852 18.86 8.07 -7.73
CA PHE A 852 19.26 7.09 -8.75
C PHE A 852 19.65 5.79 -8.07
N THR A 853 19.28 4.70 -8.69
CA THR A 853 19.72 3.36 -8.28
C THR A 853 20.12 2.57 -9.50
#